data_13a881948a0e593110881b7a1e07bd5d
#
_entry.id   13a881948a0e593110881b7a1e07bd5d
#
_cell.length_a   1.000
_cell.length_b   1.000
_cell.length_c   1.000
_cell.angle_alpha   90.00
_cell.angle_beta   90.00
_cell.angle_gamma   90.00
#
_symmetry.space_group_name_H-M   'P 1'
#
loop_
_entity.id
_entity.type
_entity.pdbx_description
1 polymer ?
#
loop_
_entity_poly.entity_id
_entity_poly.type
_entity_poly.pdbx_seq_one_letter_code
_entity_poly.pdbx_strand_id
1 'polypeptide(L)'
;MIHFRLLLTTALLTLCLSHTKAKIDIVPIPEKMEYGNGHYQFGTSIRIGYTDLSLKPASEYLGNHLTQLLGRKVITVYNNKGNVRLSLDKNLPKDGYRLTIDKTGIDIRGNNYCGVISAIATIRQMSFKTQLPYIHITDAPHFEWRGFMLDCSRHFFSKAEVKELIDLMALYKLNRFHWHLTDDQGWRVEIKRYPLLTSKGSWRKYNDQDRVCLQRAIQEDNPDLLLPASKKRVEGTDTLNGGYYTQSDVREVVAYAKQRGIEIVPEVDMPGHFLSAVSNYPGLSCFDTVGWGKTFSSPICPGKDSALEFCRNVWKELFDLFPYEYVHIGGDEVEKINWKKCPDCQHRIAEKGLKNEEELQSWFIHQMENYFNANGKKMIGWDEITEGGLSKTATVTWWRTWAPNVVKDVTAQGNDVIYCPNAEMYIDYPEQKASVRKIYEYNLLPPGLTPSQKSHVKGVQANLWTEWVPTRNRMLYMYFPRMIALAELSWSRPERMDYVDFSRRLLYQFNILNRMEIPYRIPEIDGFHNVAAFVKQGTLKVTCADPTAIVRYTIDGSFPTVKSPQFANPITVDETTHFILRPFGKNGRAGEIVKADFVKQGYLEPVSIQEDLKSGLKADWYEFSGVTCKHIGKAPFNASYQVDDVRIPTNVKGNIGLIITGYIKVPTDDIYTFALLSDDGSWLKIDGNMVVNQDREQSPHEEVCQQALKAGFHKFEVRYFDHNGGQLRLNVYGQDGERLHPSDIYFCTK
;
A
#
# COMPACT_ATOMS: atom_id res chain seq x y z
N MET A 1 -83.42 -7.00 0.44
CA MET A 1 -83.39 -6.33 -0.87
C MET A 1 -82.61 -5.03 -0.67
N ILE A 2 -81.38 -5.00 -0.99
CA ILE A 2 -80.60 -3.78 -1.35
C ILE A 2 -79.38 -4.26 -2.08
N HIS A 3 -79.32 -3.96 -3.37
CA HIS A 3 -78.20 -4.26 -4.25
C HIS A 3 -77.05 -3.29 -3.98
N PHE A 4 -75.84 -3.78 -3.73
CA PHE A 4 -74.62 -3.00 -3.80
C PHE A 4 -73.91 -3.31 -5.15
N ARG A 5 -73.88 -2.34 -6.02
CA ARG A 5 -73.07 -2.37 -7.25
C ARG A 5 -71.59 -2.13 -6.91
N LEU A 6 -70.73 -3.09 -7.20
CA LEU A 6 -69.26 -2.93 -7.15
C LEU A 6 -68.80 -2.27 -8.47
N LEU A 7 -68.34 -1.04 -8.37
CA LEU A 7 -67.61 -0.36 -9.47
C LEU A 7 -66.15 -0.83 -9.43
N LEU A 8 -65.74 -1.63 -10.44
CA LEU A 8 -64.35 -1.94 -10.71
C LEU A 8 -63.74 -0.72 -11.43
N THR A 9 -62.95 0.07 -10.71
CA THR A 9 -62.02 1.04 -11.30
C THR A 9 -60.69 0.32 -11.59
N THR A 10 -60.48 -0.03 -12.86
CA THR A 10 -59.22 -0.47 -13.41
C THR A 10 -58.25 0.71 -13.45
N ALA A 11 -57.40 0.86 -12.45
CA ALA A 11 -56.27 1.75 -12.51
C ALA A 11 -55.20 1.11 -13.40
N LEU A 12 -55.01 1.60 -14.60
CA LEU A 12 -53.82 1.33 -15.43
C LEU A 12 -52.61 1.90 -14.69
N LEU A 13 -51.87 1.07 -13.99
CA LEU A 13 -50.51 1.37 -13.58
C LEU A 13 -49.63 1.30 -14.84
N THR A 14 -49.43 2.45 -15.49
CA THR A 14 -48.33 2.63 -16.43
C THR A 14 -47.02 2.53 -15.65
N LEU A 15 -46.45 1.32 -15.57
CA LEU A 15 -45.05 1.15 -15.18
C LEU A 15 -44.20 1.90 -16.22
N CYS A 16 -43.81 3.12 -15.90
CA CYS A 16 -42.65 3.73 -16.52
C CYS A 16 -41.43 2.90 -16.16
N LEU A 17 -41.14 1.88 -16.96
CA LEU A 17 -39.83 1.26 -17.04
C LEU A 17 -38.86 2.35 -17.50
N SER A 18 -38.41 3.18 -16.56
CA SER A 18 -37.19 3.94 -16.77
C SER A 18 -36.10 2.93 -17.06
N HIS A 19 -35.74 2.82 -18.32
CA HIS A 19 -34.53 2.13 -18.76
C HIS A 19 -33.38 2.85 -18.08
N THR A 20 -32.99 2.42 -16.88
CA THR A 20 -31.74 2.84 -16.26
C THR A 20 -30.65 2.44 -17.24
N LYS A 21 -30.13 3.41 -18.01
CA LYS A 21 -28.98 3.21 -18.89
C LYS A 21 -27.90 2.55 -18.04
N ALA A 22 -27.47 1.38 -18.44
CA ALA A 22 -26.45 0.63 -17.71
C ALA A 22 -25.23 1.53 -17.55
N LYS A 23 -24.98 2.00 -16.33
CA LYS A 23 -23.79 2.79 -16.00
C LYS A 23 -22.56 1.95 -16.34
N ILE A 24 -21.56 2.57 -16.94
CA ILE A 24 -20.26 1.92 -17.20
C ILE A 24 -19.40 2.11 -15.96
N ASP A 25 -18.81 1.01 -15.51
CA ASP A 25 -18.07 0.95 -14.27
C ASP A 25 -16.55 1.10 -14.50
N ILE A 26 -16.17 2.26 -15.10
CA ILE A 26 -14.78 2.63 -15.40
C ILE A 26 -14.09 3.17 -14.16
N VAL A 27 -12.81 2.86 -14.00
CA VAL A 27 -11.91 3.46 -13.00
C VAL A 27 -10.61 3.85 -13.72
N PRO A 28 -10.09 5.07 -13.55
CA PRO A 28 -10.68 6.24 -12.85
C PRO A 28 -11.99 6.75 -13.49
N ILE A 29 -12.82 7.37 -12.65
CA ILE A 29 -14.07 7.99 -13.13
C ILE A 29 -13.76 9.17 -14.05
N PRO A 30 -14.32 9.21 -15.29
CA PRO A 30 -14.08 10.33 -16.18
C PRO A 30 -14.67 11.66 -15.67
N GLU A 31 -14.03 12.79 -16.03
CA GLU A 31 -14.50 14.12 -15.67
C GLU A 31 -15.91 14.38 -16.19
N LYS A 32 -16.18 14.05 -17.47
CA LYS A 32 -17.49 14.17 -18.10
C LYS A 32 -17.82 12.95 -18.92
N MET A 33 -19.05 12.45 -18.77
CA MET A 33 -19.55 11.27 -19.45
C MET A 33 -21.02 11.41 -19.80
N GLU A 34 -21.36 11.36 -21.10
CA GLU A 34 -22.70 11.51 -21.63
C GLU A 34 -23.11 10.29 -22.45
N TYR A 35 -24.21 9.65 -22.10
CA TYR A 35 -24.71 8.45 -22.78
C TYR A 35 -25.64 8.81 -23.93
N GLY A 36 -25.36 8.22 -25.11
CA GLY A 36 -26.29 8.20 -26.25
C GLY A 36 -27.31 7.04 -26.15
N ASN A 37 -28.22 7.00 -27.12
CA ASN A 37 -29.18 5.89 -27.27
C ASN A 37 -28.67 4.89 -28.30
N GLY A 38 -28.29 3.67 -27.86
CA GLY A 38 -27.81 2.60 -28.72
C GLY A 38 -26.45 2.05 -28.35
N HIS A 39 -25.98 1.10 -29.14
CA HIS A 39 -24.71 0.41 -28.93
C HIS A 39 -23.96 0.29 -30.24
N TYR A 40 -22.65 0.45 -30.18
CA TYR A 40 -21.74 0.13 -31.26
C TYR A 40 -21.36 -1.35 -31.18
N GLN A 41 -21.50 -2.05 -32.31
CA GLN A 41 -21.08 -3.44 -32.45
C GLN A 41 -19.93 -3.52 -33.43
N PHE A 42 -18.85 -4.20 -33.03
CA PHE A 42 -17.72 -4.42 -33.92
C PHE A 42 -18.12 -5.27 -35.10
N GLY A 43 -17.88 -4.78 -36.34
CA GLY A 43 -18.12 -5.48 -37.57
C GLY A 43 -17.14 -6.63 -37.82
N THR A 44 -17.30 -7.34 -38.93
CA THR A 44 -16.41 -8.43 -39.33
C THR A 44 -14.99 -7.97 -39.73
N SER A 45 -14.86 -6.75 -40.22
CA SER A 45 -13.57 -6.11 -40.54
C SER A 45 -13.38 -4.89 -39.67
N ILE A 46 -12.27 -4.85 -38.91
CA ILE A 46 -11.93 -3.75 -38.04
C ILE A 46 -10.68 -3.07 -38.59
N ARG A 47 -10.82 -1.74 -38.80
CA ARG A 47 -9.72 -0.90 -39.27
C ARG A 47 -9.53 0.26 -38.30
N ILE A 48 -8.28 0.42 -37.83
CA ILE A 48 -7.87 1.55 -37.00
C ILE A 48 -7.12 2.54 -37.89
N GLY A 49 -7.74 3.71 -38.12
CA GLY A 49 -7.09 4.82 -38.81
C GLY A 49 -6.37 5.75 -37.82
N TYR A 50 -5.20 6.25 -38.17
CA TYR A 50 -4.49 7.27 -37.41
C TYR A 50 -3.94 8.37 -38.33
N THR A 51 -3.98 9.64 -37.83
CA THR A 51 -3.64 10.81 -38.66
C THR A 51 -2.28 11.41 -38.35
N ASP A 52 -1.60 10.92 -37.33
CA ASP A 52 -0.24 11.33 -36.94
C ASP A 52 0.64 10.09 -36.80
N LEU A 53 1.85 10.12 -37.35
CA LEU A 53 2.79 8.99 -37.32
C LEU A 53 3.22 8.59 -35.90
N SER A 54 3.23 9.55 -34.97
CA SER A 54 3.51 9.27 -33.55
C SER A 54 2.48 8.36 -32.91
N LEU A 55 1.26 8.27 -33.47
CA LEU A 55 0.17 7.42 -32.99
C LEU A 55 0.21 5.97 -33.53
N LYS A 56 1.16 5.64 -34.43
CA LYS A 56 1.30 4.27 -34.94
C LYS A 56 1.41 3.25 -33.81
N PRO A 57 2.28 3.40 -32.78
CA PRO A 57 2.37 2.42 -31.69
C PRO A 57 1.06 2.30 -30.88
N ALA A 58 0.33 3.41 -30.67
CA ALA A 58 -0.97 3.39 -29.99
C ALA A 58 -2.02 2.63 -30.82
N SER A 59 -2.02 2.79 -32.15
CA SER A 59 -2.93 2.07 -33.04
C SER A 59 -2.64 0.55 -33.04
N GLU A 60 -1.38 0.16 -33.01
CA GLU A 60 -0.94 -1.24 -32.90
C GLU A 60 -1.32 -1.83 -31.54
N TYR A 61 -1.12 -1.07 -30.45
CA TYR A 61 -1.49 -1.48 -29.09
C TYR A 61 -3.00 -1.77 -28.96
N LEU A 62 -3.84 -0.84 -29.44
CA LEU A 62 -5.29 -1.06 -29.49
C LEU A 62 -5.66 -2.19 -30.45
N GLY A 63 -5.00 -2.28 -31.59
CA GLY A 63 -5.21 -3.35 -32.60
C GLY A 63 -4.95 -4.74 -32.06
N ASN A 64 -3.87 -4.90 -31.31
CA ASN A 64 -3.52 -6.17 -30.64
C ASN A 64 -4.58 -6.55 -29.59
N HIS A 65 -5.02 -5.60 -28.77
CA HIS A 65 -6.08 -5.82 -27.80
C HIS A 65 -7.40 -6.27 -28.48
N LEU A 66 -7.84 -5.55 -29.51
CA LEU A 66 -9.07 -5.89 -30.22
C LEU A 66 -8.95 -7.22 -30.99
N THR A 67 -7.77 -7.53 -31.53
CA THR A 67 -7.49 -8.82 -32.19
C THR A 67 -7.66 -9.96 -31.20
N GLN A 68 -7.08 -9.83 -30.02
CA GLN A 68 -7.17 -10.85 -28.96
C GLN A 68 -8.60 -10.99 -28.43
N LEU A 69 -9.29 -9.85 -28.19
CA LEU A 69 -10.65 -9.84 -27.68
C LEU A 69 -11.66 -10.48 -28.64
N LEU A 70 -11.54 -10.19 -29.94
CA LEU A 70 -12.54 -10.54 -30.94
C LEU A 70 -12.18 -11.78 -31.77
N GLY A 71 -10.96 -12.32 -31.60
CA GLY A 71 -10.47 -13.44 -32.39
C GLY A 71 -10.33 -13.14 -33.89
N ARG A 72 -10.16 -11.87 -34.27
CA ARG A 72 -10.13 -11.38 -35.65
C ARG A 72 -8.98 -10.43 -35.87
N LYS A 73 -8.35 -10.49 -37.05
CA LYS A 73 -7.25 -9.56 -37.39
C LYS A 73 -7.78 -8.13 -37.52
N VAL A 74 -7.14 -7.23 -36.82
CA VAL A 74 -7.36 -5.77 -36.91
C VAL A 74 -6.28 -5.17 -37.79
N ILE A 75 -6.65 -4.25 -38.68
CA ILE A 75 -5.73 -3.58 -39.61
C ILE A 75 -5.52 -2.14 -39.16
N THR A 76 -4.28 -1.72 -39.03
CA THR A 76 -3.92 -0.33 -38.74
C THR A 76 -3.46 0.37 -40.02
N VAL A 77 -3.92 1.61 -40.26
CA VAL A 77 -3.64 2.35 -41.49
C VAL A 77 -3.38 3.85 -41.18
N TYR A 78 -2.41 4.41 -41.88
CA TYR A 78 -2.10 5.85 -41.79
C TYR A 78 -3.09 6.64 -42.67
N ASN A 79 -4.25 6.89 -42.18
CA ASN A 79 -5.27 7.80 -42.72
C ASN A 79 -6.40 7.96 -41.68
N ASN A 80 -7.42 8.76 -42.01
CA ASN A 80 -8.56 8.97 -41.14
C ASN A 80 -9.76 8.03 -41.46
N LYS A 81 -9.57 7.00 -42.30
CA LYS A 81 -10.62 6.06 -42.75
C LYS A 81 -10.56 4.78 -41.91
N GLY A 82 -11.45 4.62 -40.94
CA GLY A 82 -11.52 3.45 -40.10
C GLY A 82 -12.78 3.44 -39.23
N ASN A 83 -13.11 2.24 -38.72
CA ASN A 83 -14.15 2.06 -37.72
C ASN A 83 -13.70 2.67 -36.37
N VAL A 84 -12.40 2.69 -36.13
CA VAL A 84 -11.74 3.35 -35.00
C VAL A 84 -10.78 4.39 -35.57
N ARG A 85 -10.81 5.60 -35.05
CA ARG A 85 -9.98 6.73 -35.50
C ARG A 85 -9.19 7.30 -34.34
N LEU A 86 -7.87 7.49 -34.55
CA LEU A 86 -6.96 8.11 -33.59
C LEU A 86 -6.43 9.42 -34.14
N SER A 87 -6.50 10.49 -33.39
CA SER A 87 -5.97 11.81 -33.76
C SER A 87 -5.49 12.60 -32.55
N LEU A 88 -4.73 13.66 -32.81
CA LEU A 88 -4.30 14.64 -31.80
C LEU A 88 -5.22 15.88 -31.86
N ASP A 89 -5.54 16.43 -30.67
CA ASP A 89 -6.26 17.68 -30.48
C ASP A 89 -5.59 18.52 -29.38
N LYS A 90 -4.82 19.52 -29.80
CA LYS A 90 -4.04 20.38 -28.91
C LYS A 90 -4.87 21.30 -28.01
N ASN A 91 -6.17 21.41 -28.27
CA ASN A 91 -7.10 22.20 -27.44
C ASN A 91 -7.55 21.46 -26.18
N LEU A 92 -7.30 20.16 -26.07
CA LEU A 92 -7.56 19.39 -24.86
C LEU A 92 -6.51 19.70 -23.78
N PRO A 93 -6.84 19.54 -22.49
CA PRO A 93 -5.85 19.64 -21.42
C PRO A 93 -4.66 18.67 -21.62
N LYS A 94 -3.49 18.96 -21.05
CA LYS A 94 -2.30 18.06 -21.08
C LYS A 94 -2.72 16.64 -20.63
N ASP A 95 -2.32 15.64 -21.38
CA ASP A 95 -2.65 14.22 -21.19
C ASP A 95 -4.18 13.90 -21.21
N GLY A 96 -5.00 14.89 -21.51
CA GLY A 96 -6.46 14.72 -21.64
C GLY A 96 -6.87 14.11 -22.97
N TYR A 97 -8.09 13.60 -23.01
CA TYR A 97 -8.67 12.98 -24.19
C TYR A 97 -10.17 13.24 -24.34
N ARG A 98 -10.66 13.05 -25.58
CA ARG A 98 -12.08 12.90 -25.93
C ARG A 98 -12.27 11.55 -26.59
N LEU A 99 -13.25 10.80 -26.11
CA LEU A 99 -13.68 9.53 -26.69
C LEU A 99 -15.15 9.63 -27.09
N THR A 100 -15.44 9.39 -28.36
CA THR A 100 -16.80 9.32 -28.88
C THR A 100 -17.05 7.95 -29.44
N ILE A 101 -18.12 7.29 -29.01
CA ILE A 101 -18.61 6.03 -29.56
C ILE A 101 -20.04 6.27 -30.01
N ASP A 102 -20.28 6.11 -31.31
CA ASP A 102 -21.61 6.28 -31.93
C ASP A 102 -21.83 5.28 -33.07
N LYS A 103 -22.90 5.46 -33.83
CA LYS A 103 -23.22 4.60 -34.98
C LYS A 103 -22.15 4.61 -36.08
N THR A 104 -21.27 5.64 -36.12
CA THR A 104 -20.22 5.80 -37.15
C THR A 104 -18.93 5.12 -36.75
N GLY A 105 -18.78 4.72 -35.49
CA GLY A 105 -17.58 4.06 -34.97
C GLY A 105 -17.06 4.65 -33.67
N ILE A 106 -15.76 4.51 -33.47
CA ILE A 106 -15.03 4.97 -32.30
C ILE A 106 -14.05 6.06 -32.72
N ASP A 107 -14.18 7.28 -32.16
CA ASP A 107 -13.29 8.41 -32.39
C ASP A 107 -12.52 8.75 -31.10
N ILE A 108 -11.21 8.71 -31.17
CA ILE A 108 -10.28 8.99 -30.07
C ILE A 108 -9.44 10.19 -30.41
N ARG A 109 -9.50 11.23 -29.58
CA ARG A 109 -8.66 12.43 -29.68
C ARG A 109 -7.90 12.64 -28.38
N GLY A 110 -6.59 12.67 -28.42
CA GLY A 110 -5.76 13.00 -27.26
C GLY A 110 -5.05 14.34 -27.44
N ASN A 111 -4.77 15.07 -26.35
CA ASN A 111 -3.89 16.24 -26.43
C ASN A 111 -2.50 15.83 -26.95
N ASN A 112 -2.03 14.65 -26.53
CA ASN A 112 -0.76 14.05 -26.91
C ASN A 112 -0.92 12.53 -26.94
N TYR A 113 0.22 11.83 -27.12
CA TYR A 113 0.27 10.36 -27.12
C TYR A 113 -0.34 9.75 -25.83
N CYS A 114 -0.01 10.29 -24.65
CA CYS A 114 -0.49 9.79 -23.35
C CYS A 114 -2.01 9.94 -23.23
N GLY A 115 -2.62 11.03 -23.74
CA GLY A 115 -4.06 11.20 -23.80
C GLY A 115 -4.75 10.13 -24.65
N VAL A 116 -4.15 9.77 -25.82
CA VAL A 116 -4.67 8.68 -26.65
C VAL A 116 -4.58 7.34 -25.94
N ILE A 117 -3.48 7.03 -25.26
CA ILE A 117 -3.33 5.80 -24.45
C ILE A 117 -4.35 5.75 -23.31
N SER A 118 -4.62 6.88 -22.65
CA SER A 118 -5.63 6.96 -21.59
C SER A 118 -7.05 6.69 -22.10
N ALA A 119 -7.37 7.13 -23.31
CA ALA A 119 -8.63 6.79 -23.97
C ALA A 119 -8.69 5.30 -24.34
N ILE A 120 -7.57 4.71 -24.81
CA ILE A 120 -7.45 3.28 -25.07
C ILE A 120 -7.67 2.47 -23.80
N ALA A 121 -7.12 2.90 -22.65
CA ALA A 121 -7.35 2.27 -21.36
C ALA A 121 -8.85 2.25 -21.00
N THR A 122 -9.55 3.36 -21.23
CA THR A 122 -11.00 3.44 -21.07
C THR A 122 -11.74 2.43 -21.96
N ILE A 123 -11.39 2.33 -23.24
CA ILE A 123 -11.97 1.34 -24.16
C ILE A 123 -11.67 -0.10 -23.69
N ARG A 124 -10.46 -0.37 -23.23
CA ARG A 124 -10.08 -1.69 -22.72
C ARG A 124 -10.95 -2.13 -21.55
N GLN A 125 -11.24 -1.24 -20.61
CA GLN A 125 -12.15 -1.53 -19.48
C GLN A 125 -13.60 -1.75 -19.94
N MET A 126 -14.06 -1.05 -20.99
CA MET A 126 -15.42 -1.18 -21.54
C MET A 126 -15.57 -2.43 -22.42
N SER A 127 -14.54 -2.82 -23.14
CA SER A 127 -14.58 -3.79 -24.26
C SER A 127 -14.58 -5.25 -23.82
N PHE A 128 -14.65 -5.56 -22.51
CA PHE A 128 -14.98 -6.92 -22.06
C PHE A 128 -16.40 -7.37 -22.48
N LYS A 129 -17.20 -6.45 -23.05
CA LYS A 129 -18.45 -6.70 -23.76
C LYS A 129 -18.21 -6.47 -25.24
N THR A 130 -18.73 -7.33 -26.13
CA THR A 130 -18.61 -7.20 -27.59
C THR A 130 -19.42 -6.04 -28.17
N GLN A 131 -20.25 -5.41 -27.36
CA GLN A 131 -21.04 -4.23 -27.67
C GLN A 131 -20.66 -3.09 -26.74
N LEU A 132 -20.36 -1.92 -27.31
CA LEU A 132 -20.03 -0.71 -26.55
C LEU A 132 -21.23 0.26 -26.63
N PRO A 133 -21.67 0.86 -25.51
CA PRO A 133 -22.75 1.86 -25.56
C PRO A 133 -22.31 3.09 -26.33
N TYR A 134 -23.25 3.80 -26.96
CA TYR A 134 -22.97 5.13 -27.47
C TYR A 134 -22.68 6.06 -26.32
N ILE A 135 -21.53 6.74 -26.39
CA ILE A 135 -21.04 7.56 -25.28
C ILE A 135 -20.08 8.65 -25.78
N HIS A 136 -20.13 9.79 -25.10
CA HIS A 136 -19.13 10.85 -25.20
C HIS A 136 -18.44 11.00 -23.86
N ILE A 137 -17.13 10.90 -23.86
CA ILE A 137 -16.27 11.09 -22.68
C ILE A 137 -15.30 12.22 -22.98
N THR A 138 -15.20 13.18 -22.06
CA THR A 138 -14.10 14.15 -22.01
C THR A 138 -13.43 14.00 -20.65
N ASP A 139 -12.10 13.84 -20.65
CA ASP A 139 -11.39 13.45 -19.44
C ASP A 139 -9.94 13.93 -19.49
N ALA A 140 -9.39 14.23 -18.31
CA ALA A 140 -8.00 14.62 -18.14
C ALA A 140 -7.51 14.31 -16.71
N PRO A 141 -6.23 14.01 -16.51
CA PRO A 141 -5.69 13.75 -15.18
C PRO A 141 -5.63 15.02 -14.33
N HIS A 142 -5.92 14.88 -13.03
CA HIS A 142 -5.75 15.94 -12.05
C HIS A 142 -4.28 16.17 -11.68
N PHE A 143 -3.50 15.07 -11.49
CA PHE A 143 -2.09 15.13 -11.18
C PHE A 143 -1.22 14.62 -12.32
N GLU A 144 -0.04 15.25 -12.46
CA GLU A 144 0.94 14.89 -13.48
C GLU A 144 1.65 13.56 -13.15
N TRP A 145 1.97 13.34 -11.88
CA TRP A 145 2.63 12.13 -11.39
C TRP A 145 1.61 11.14 -10.82
N ARG A 146 1.49 9.98 -11.46
CA ARG A 146 0.62 8.88 -11.06
C ARG A 146 1.49 7.63 -11.05
N GLY A 147 2.19 7.43 -9.93
CA GLY A 147 3.33 6.52 -9.84
C GLY A 147 3.05 5.20 -9.15
N PHE A 148 3.89 4.24 -9.48
CA PHE A 148 4.05 3.00 -8.73
C PHE A 148 5.52 2.60 -8.70
N MET A 149 6.04 2.24 -7.51
CA MET A 149 7.37 1.70 -7.32
C MET A 149 7.32 0.19 -7.08
N LEU A 150 8.19 -0.54 -7.77
CA LEU A 150 8.45 -1.96 -7.52
C LEU A 150 9.90 -2.15 -7.10
N ASP A 151 10.09 -2.69 -5.90
CA ASP A 151 11.37 -3.20 -5.44
C ASP A 151 11.68 -4.54 -6.13
N CYS A 152 12.75 -4.56 -6.92
CA CYS A 152 13.29 -5.77 -7.53
C CYS A 152 14.55 -6.27 -6.85
N SER A 153 15.02 -5.56 -5.81
CA SER A 153 16.26 -5.88 -5.11
C SER A 153 16.07 -6.95 -4.04
N ARG A 154 15.10 -6.79 -3.13
CA ARG A 154 14.85 -7.77 -2.07
C ARG A 154 14.42 -9.11 -2.67
N HIS A 155 13.48 -9.08 -3.60
CA HIS A 155 13.17 -10.22 -4.46
C HIS A 155 13.16 -9.83 -5.94
N PHE A 156 13.79 -10.64 -6.77
CA PHE A 156 13.90 -10.39 -8.20
C PHE A 156 12.58 -10.72 -8.94
N PHE A 157 12.16 -9.83 -9.84
CA PHE A 157 11.06 -10.06 -10.77
C PHE A 157 11.57 -10.11 -12.20
N SER A 158 11.17 -11.12 -12.96
CA SER A 158 11.59 -11.28 -14.35
C SER A 158 11.08 -10.13 -15.25
N LYS A 159 11.74 -9.92 -16.38
CA LYS A 159 11.30 -8.97 -17.42
C LYS A 159 9.82 -9.17 -17.82
N ALA A 160 9.36 -10.42 -17.86
CA ALA A 160 7.97 -10.72 -18.21
C ALA A 160 6.99 -10.24 -17.12
N GLU A 161 7.31 -10.46 -15.84
CA GLU A 161 6.52 -10.00 -14.70
C GLU A 161 6.47 -8.45 -14.63
N VAL A 162 7.58 -7.78 -14.91
CA VAL A 162 7.64 -6.31 -14.99
C VAL A 162 6.80 -5.77 -16.16
N LYS A 163 6.84 -6.39 -17.34
CA LYS A 163 6.00 -6.00 -18.49
C LYS A 163 4.51 -6.19 -18.22
N GLU A 164 4.13 -7.26 -17.53
CA GLU A 164 2.75 -7.47 -17.10
C GLU A 164 2.28 -6.37 -16.15
N LEU A 165 3.10 -6.00 -15.18
CA LEU A 165 2.80 -4.88 -14.27
C LEU A 165 2.60 -3.57 -15.05
N ILE A 166 3.45 -3.28 -16.03
CA ILE A 166 3.33 -2.11 -16.91
C ILE A 166 2.00 -2.13 -17.69
N ASP A 167 1.53 -3.30 -18.16
CA ASP A 167 0.21 -3.43 -18.82
C ASP A 167 -0.95 -3.10 -17.88
N LEU A 168 -0.84 -3.51 -16.61
CA LEU A 168 -1.83 -3.24 -15.57
C LEU A 168 -1.80 -1.77 -15.14
N MET A 169 -0.62 -1.16 -15.03
CA MET A 169 -0.48 0.29 -14.81
C MET A 169 -1.16 1.09 -15.92
N ALA A 170 -0.93 0.73 -17.18
CA ALA A 170 -1.55 1.38 -18.33
C ALA A 170 -3.08 1.22 -18.35
N LEU A 171 -3.62 0.06 -17.93
CA LEU A 171 -5.06 -0.19 -17.85
C LEU A 171 -5.77 0.79 -16.90
N TYR A 172 -5.09 1.21 -15.85
CA TYR A 172 -5.59 2.16 -14.85
C TYR A 172 -5.00 3.57 -14.96
N LYS A 173 -4.42 3.91 -16.12
CA LYS A 173 -3.90 5.26 -16.46
C LYS A 173 -2.78 5.78 -15.56
N LEU A 174 -2.03 4.88 -14.89
CA LEU A 174 -0.78 5.23 -14.23
C LEU A 174 0.30 5.50 -15.28
N ASN A 175 1.23 6.42 -15.00
CA ASN A 175 2.18 6.90 -16.02
C ASN A 175 3.64 6.97 -15.58
N ARG A 176 3.96 6.65 -14.33
CA ARG A 176 5.34 6.61 -13.82
C ARG A 176 5.61 5.28 -13.16
N PHE A 177 6.55 4.54 -13.72
CA PHE A 177 7.06 3.31 -13.11
C PHE A 177 8.42 3.59 -12.47
N HIS A 178 8.44 3.65 -11.15
CA HIS A 178 9.65 3.78 -10.37
C HIS A 178 10.24 2.38 -10.17
N TRP A 179 11.38 2.12 -10.79
CA TRP A 179 12.02 0.81 -10.81
C TRP A 179 13.19 0.81 -9.82
N HIS A 180 12.96 0.27 -8.62
CA HIS A 180 13.98 0.15 -7.59
C HIS A 180 14.88 -1.06 -7.92
N LEU A 181 16.05 -0.76 -8.48
CA LEU A 181 16.93 -1.74 -9.12
C LEU A 181 18.05 -2.25 -8.22
N THR A 182 18.37 -1.53 -7.14
CA THR A 182 19.50 -1.89 -6.27
C THR A 182 19.18 -1.59 -4.82
N ASP A 183 19.65 -2.48 -3.95
CA ASP A 183 19.58 -2.35 -2.50
C ASP A 183 20.62 -3.31 -1.88
N ASP A 184 20.65 -3.45 -0.55
CA ASP A 184 21.56 -4.33 0.17
C ASP A 184 21.48 -5.81 -0.28
N GLN A 185 20.27 -6.28 -0.62
CA GLN A 185 19.99 -7.67 -0.95
C GLN A 185 20.28 -8.03 -2.40
N GLY A 186 20.43 -7.04 -3.28
CA GLY A 186 20.74 -7.36 -4.66
C GLY A 186 20.90 -6.18 -5.60
N TRP A 187 21.80 -6.34 -6.55
CA TRP A 187 22.02 -5.43 -7.68
C TRP A 187 21.38 -6.01 -8.94
N ARG A 188 20.40 -5.34 -9.53
CA ARG A 188 19.56 -5.96 -10.56
C ARG A 188 19.79 -5.47 -12.00
N VAL A 189 20.68 -4.53 -12.25
CA VAL A 189 20.94 -3.98 -13.58
C VAL A 189 22.38 -4.21 -13.99
N GLU A 190 22.59 -4.69 -15.23
CA GLU A 190 23.92 -4.89 -15.79
C GLU A 190 24.65 -3.57 -15.97
N ILE A 191 25.84 -3.46 -15.37
CA ILE A 191 26.81 -2.39 -15.58
C ILE A 191 28.06 -3.06 -16.16
N LYS A 192 28.32 -2.84 -17.45
CA LYS A 192 29.40 -3.54 -18.17
C LYS A 192 30.77 -3.24 -17.60
N ARG A 193 30.99 -2.03 -17.12
CA ARG A 193 32.23 -1.61 -16.46
C ARG A 193 32.47 -2.35 -15.15
N TYR A 194 31.41 -2.78 -14.47
CA TYR A 194 31.48 -3.40 -13.15
C TYR A 194 30.74 -4.75 -13.10
N PRO A 195 31.29 -5.79 -13.76
CA PRO A 195 30.59 -7.08 -13.94
C PRO A 195 30.30 -7.84 -12.64
N LEU A 196 31.05 -7.61 -11.54
CA LEU A 196 30.78 -8.26 -10.27
C LEU A 196 29.44 -7.82 -9.65
N LEU A 197 28.92 -6.66 -10.02
CA LEU A 197 27.62 -6.18 -9.57
C LEU A 197 26.50 -7.17 -9.91
N THR A 198 26.56 -7.81 -11.09
CA THR A 198 25.54 -8.77 -11.52
C THR A 198 25.99 -10.22 -11.41
N SER A 199 27.27 -10.54 -11.62
CA SER A 199 27.74 -11.93 -11.49
C SER A 199 27.72 -12.44 -10.04
N LYS A 200 27.92 -11.55 -9.07
CA LYS A 200 27.88 -11.84 -7.63
C LYS A 200 26.81 -11.02 -6.91
N GLY A 201 26.80 -9.70 -7.04
CA GLY A 201 25.92 -8.80 -6.29
C GLY A 201 24.44 -8.98 -6.56
N SER A 202 24.04 -9.68 -7.63
CA SER A 202 22.64 -10.02 -7.91
C SER A 202 22.18 -11.35 -7.28
N TRP A 203 23.06 -12.03 -6.55
CA TRP A 203 22.78 -13.35 -5.94
C TRP A 203 23.11 -13.34 -4.46
N ARG A 204 22.20 -13.86 -3.63
CA ARG A 204 22.37 -13.93 -2.19
C ARG A 204 21.90 -15.28 -1.62
N LYS A 205 22.44 -15.67 -0.48
CA LYS A 205 21.91 -16.77 0.31
C LYS A 205 20.55 -16.39 0.91
N TYR A 206 19.80 -17.37 1.35
CA TYR A 206 18.57 -17.12 2.12
C TYR A 206 18.91 -16.34 3.39
N ASN A 207 18.12 -15.30 3.63
CA ASN A 207 18.18 -14.46 4.81
C ASN A 207 16.95 -14.66 5.71
N ASP A 208 16.79 -13.82 6.74
CA ASP A 208 15.67 -13.92 7.66
C ASP A 208 14.33 -13.56 6.98
N GLN A 209 14.33 -12.68 5.98
CA GLN A 209 13.14 -12.34 5.20
C GLN A 209 12.61 -13.59 4.45
N ASP A 210 13.48 -14.36 3.81
CA ASP A 210 13.09 -15.62 3.15
C ASP A 210 12.55 -16.65 4.17
N ARG A 211 13.15 -16.72 5.37
CA ARG A 211 12.66 -17.63 6.44
C ARG A 211 11.26 -17.22 6.91
N VAL A 212 11.01 -15.94 7.08
CA VAL A 212 9.68 -15.42 7.40
C VAL A 212 8.68 -15.78 6.29
N CYS A 213 9.04 -15.62 5.00
CA CYS A 213 8.20 -16.07 3.89
C CYS A 213 7.85 -17.56 3.98
N LEU A 214 8.84 -18.42 4.27
CA LEU A 214 8.63 -19.86 4.43
C LEU A 214 7.69 -20.18 5.62
N GLN A 215 7.89 -19.54 6.77
CA GLN A 215 7.04 -19.72 7.94
C GLN A 215 5.59 -19.27 7.64
N ARG A 216 5.42 -18.11 7.04
CA ARG A 216 4.09 -17.58 6.65
C ARG A 216 3.43 -18.47 5.60
N ALA A 217 4.18 -19.03 4.66
CA ALA A 217 3.62 -19.97 3.67
C ALA A 217 2.92 -21.17 4.35
N ILE A 218 3.51 -21.67 5.44
CA ILE A 218 2.94 -22.80 6.23
C ILE A 218 1.77 -22.29 7.10
N GLN A 219 1.95 -21.18 7.82
CA GLN A 219 0.96 -20.66 8.76
C GLN A 219 -0.30 -20.13 8.08
N GLU A 220 -0.16 -19.59 6.88
CA GLU A 220 -1.25 -18.99 6.09
C GLU A 220 -1.76 -19.95 4.99
N ASP A 221 -1.20 -21.16 4.88
CA ASP A 221 -1.45 -22.09 3.74
C ASP A 221 -1.36 -21.35 2.40
N ASN A 222 -0.28 -20.60 2.22
CA ASN A 222 -0.13 -19.66 1.11
C ASN A 222 1.10 -19.94 0.26
N PRO A 223 0.96 -20.71 -0.84
CA PRO A 223 2.08 -21.04 -1.72
C PRO A 223 2.68 -19.83 -2.44
N ASP A 224 1.97 -18.70 -2.50
CA ASP A 224 2.47 -17.47 -3.13
C ASP A 224 3.61 -16.80 -2.34
N LEU A 225 3.89 -17.28 -1.13
CA LEU A 225 5.05 -16.87 -0.32
C LEU A 225 6.29 -17.77 -0.53
N LEU A 226 6.18 -18.81 -1.35
CA LEU A 226 7.28 -19.72 -1.64
C LEU A 226 8.09 -19.24 -2.85
N LEU A 227 9.38 -18.96 -2.64
CA LEU A 227 10.26 -18.51 -3.72
C LEU A 227 10.32 -19.51 -4.88
N PRO A 228 10.02 -19.08 -6.14
CA PRO A 228 10.01 -19.95 -7.31
C PRO A 228 11.39 -20.56 -7.60
N ALA A 229 11.40 -21.80 -8.11
CA ALA A 229 12.65 -22.47 -8.52
C ALA A 229 13.43 -21.69 -9.60
N SER A 230 12.73 -20.96 -10.47
CA SER A 230 13.32 -20.13 -11.52
C SER A 230 14.16 -18.94 -11.02
N LYS A 231 13.99 -18.57 -9.75
CA LYS A 231 14.75 -17.49 -9.08
C LYS A 231 15.88 -18.04 -8.19
N LYS A 232 16.15 -19.34 -8.26
CA LYS A 232 17.17 -20.05 -7.47
C LYS A 232 18.33 -20.52 -8.34
N ARG A 233 19.53 -20.49 -7.75
CA ARG A 233 20.76 -21.04 -8.32
C ARG A 233 21.49 -21.85 -7.24
N VAL A 234 21.93 -23.05 -7.58
CA VAL A 234 22.78 -23.85 -6.66
C VAL A 234 24.22 -23.57 -6.99
N GLU A 235 25.01 -23.24 -5.97
CA GLU A 235 26.45 -23.00 -6.07
C GLU A 235 27.17 -23.73 -4.92
N GLY A 236 27.83 -24.85 -5.24
CA GLY A 236 28.34 -25.76 -4.23
C GLY A 236 27.24 -26.36 -3.36
N THR A 237 27.28 -26.12 -2.07
CA THR A 237 26.25 -26.54 -1.09
C THR A 237 25.17 -25.47 -0.88
N ASP A 238 25.33 -24.27 -1.44
CA ASP A 238 24.45 -23.15 -1.19
C ASP A 238 23.34 -23.05 -2.24
N THR A 239 22.15 -22.70 -1.81
CA THR A 239 21.09 -22.26 -2.69
C THR A 239 21.03 -20.73 -2.65
N LEU A 240 21.27 -20.10 -3.77
CA LEU A 240 21.22 -18.66 -3.95
C LEU A 240 19.89 -18.25 -4.54
N ASN A 241 19.43 -17.09 -4.14
CA ASN A 241 18.25 -16.38 -4.64
C ASN A 241 18.71 -15.13 -5.39
N GLY A 242 18.12 -14.86 -6.57
CA GLY A 242 18.48 -13.64 -7.31
C GLY A 242 18.08 -13.64 -8.77
N GLY A 243 18.77 -12.81 -9.51
CA GLY A 243 18.59 -12.52 -10.93
C GLY A 243 18.93 -11.08 -11.24
N TYR A 244 19.04 -10.74 -12.51
CA TYR A 244 19.31 -9.37 -12.98
C TYR A 244 18.78 -9.16 -14.40
N TYR A 245 18.72 -7.92 -14.82
CA TYR A 245 18.36 -7.50 -16.16
C TYR A 245 19.64 -7.14 -16.92
N THR A 246 19.79 -7.73 -18.11
CA THR A 246 20.81 -7.27 -19.06
C THR A 246 20.43 -5.87 -19.59
N GLN A 247 21.39 -5.12 -20.12
CA GLN A 247 21.08 -3.84 -20.75
C GLN A 247 20.08 -3.99 -21.92
N SER A 248 20.09 -5.13 -22.61
CA SER A 248 19.10 -5.46 -23.63
C SER A 248 17.70 -5.61 -23.05
N ASP A 249 17.57 -6.30 -21.90
CA ASP A 249 16.29 -6.43 -21.20
C ASP A 249 15.75 -5.08 -20.75
N VAL A 250 16.60 -4.22 -20.21
CA VAL A 250 16.22 -2.85 -19.81
C VAL A 250 15.69 -2.07 -21.01
N ARG A 251 16.42 -2.03 -22.13
CA ARG A 251 15.96 -1.33 -23.34
C ARG A 251 14.62 -1.86 -23.85
N GLU A 252 14.40 -3.17 -23.79
CA GLU A 252 13.12 -3.77 -24.16
C GLU A 252 11.99 -3.32 -23.26
N VAL A 253 12.21 -3.30 -21.93
CA VAL A 253 11.20 -2.85 -20.95
C VAL A 253 10.90 -1.37 -21.10
N VAL A 254 11.92 -0.53 -21.30
CA VAL A 254 11.75 0.92 -21.51
C VAL A 254 10.95 1.20 -22.79
N ALA A 255 11.26 0.53 -23.90
CA ALA A 255 10.50 0.67 -25.14
C ALA A 255 9.04 0.18 -24.97
N TYR A 256 8.84 -0.90 -24.24
CA TYR A 256 7.53 -1.45 -23.93
C TYR A 256 6.67 -0.52 -23.10
N ALA A 257 7.24 0.10 -22.06
CA ALA A 257 6.57 1.08 -21.21
C ALA A 257 6.17 2.33 -22.00
N LYS A 258 7.10 2.86 -22.84
CA LYS A 258 6.85 4.03 -23.68
C LYS A 258 5.67 3.85 -24.62
N GLN A 259 5.51 2.65 -25.21
CA GLN A 259 4.33 2.32 -26.05
C GLN A 259 3.00 2.39 -25.27
N ARG A 260 3.06 2.33 -23.95
CA ARG A 260 1.91 2.39 -23.03
C ARG A 260 1.75 3.74 -22.33
N GLY A 261 2.51 4.74 -22.76
CA GLY A 261 2.50 6.07 -22.17
C GLY A 261 3.08 6.11 -20.76
N ILE A 262 3.93 5.15 -20.39
CA ILE A 262 4.58 5.06 -19.10
C ILE A 262 6.06 5.38 -19.25
N GLU A 263 6.54 6.33 -18.45
CA GLU A 263 7.95 6.63 -18.30
C GLU A 263 8.54 5.87 -17.11
N ILE A 264 9.75 5.32 -17.29
CA ILE A 264 10.45 4.59 -16.24
C ILE A 264 11.43 5.51 -15.55
N VAL A 265 11.35 5.54 -14.22
CA VAL A 265 12.30 6.24 -13.33
C VAL A 265 13.17 5.17 -12.68
N PRO A 266 14.44 4.99 -13.12
CA PRO A 266 15.33 4.06 -12.48
C PRO A 266 15.79 4.58 -11.13
N GLU A 267 15.87 3.72 -10.13
CA GLU A 267 16.54 4.00 -8.87
C GLU A 267 17.79 3.13 -8.71
N VAL A 268 18.89 3.79 -8.39
CA VAL A 268 20.08 3.18 -7.81
C VAL A 268 20.37 3.93 -6.53
N ASP A 269 20.03 3.29 -5.42
CA ASP A 269 20.13 3.90 -4.11
C ASP A 269 21.58 4.15 -3.71
N MET A 270 21.84 5.36 -3.22
CA MET A 270 23.15 5.80 -2.71
C MET A 270 23.02 7.07 -1.87
N PRO A 271 23.84 7.24 -0.84
CA PRO A 271 25.02 6.45 -0.46
C PRO A 271 24.70 5.25 0.44
N GLY A 272 23.47 5.15 1.00
CA GLY A 272 22.96 4.01 1.76
C GLY A 272 22.53 2.85 0.87
N HIS A 273 22.03 1.76 1.47
CA HIS A 273 21.49 0.58 0.78
C HIS A 273 22.40 0.00 -0.33
N PHE A 274 23.71 0.08 -0.12
CA PHE A 274 24.71 -0.18 -1.15
C PHE A 274 25.52 -1.48 -0.90
N LEU A 275 25.07 -2.34 0.02
CA LEU A 275 25.79 -3.55 0.45
C LEU A 275 26.10 -4.51 -0.72
N SER A 276 25.15 -4.66 -1.67
CA SER A 276 25.35 -5.51 -2.85
C SER A 276 26.52 -5.06 -3.73
N ALA A 277 26.88 -3.78 -3.72
CA ALA A 277 28.04 -3.23 -4.42
C ALA A 277 29.31 -3.26 -3.59
N VAL A 278 29.28 -2.72 -2.35
CA VAL A 278 30.50 -2.63 -1.52
C VAL A 278 31.04 -4.00 -1.12
N SER A 279 30.20 -5.02 -1.02
CA SER A 279 30.62 -6.41 -0.78
C SER A 279 31.48 -6.98 -1.93
N ASN A 280 31.35 -6.45 -3.14
CA ASN A 280 32.04 -6.94 -4.34
C ASN A 280 33.12 -5.99 -4.83
N TYR A 281 33.15 -4.76 -4.32
CA TYR A 281 34.11 -3.71 -4.62
C TYR A 281 34.54 -3.04 -3.31
N PRO A 282 35.38 -3.71 -2.48
CA PRO A 282 35.66 -3.29 -1.10
C PRO A 282 36.30 -1.91 -0.98
N GLY A 283 36.96 -1.41 -2.03
CA GLY A 283 37.53 -0.04 -2.05
C GLY A 283 36.48 1.08 -1.96
N LEU A 284 35.18 0.78 -2.08
CA LEU A 284 34.08 1.75 -2.02
C LEU A 284 33.64 2.08 -0.60
N SER A 285 33.87 1.19 0.38
CA SER A 285 33.49 1.40 1.78
C SER A 285 34.56 2.15 2.56
N CYS A 286 34.19 2.71 3.72
CA CYS A 286 35.13 3.39 4.62
C CYS A 286 36.23 2.47 5.14
N PHE A 287 35.86 1.20 5.41
CA PHE A 287 36.75 0.17 5.92
C PHE A 287 36.60 -1.09 5.07
N ASP A 288 37.62 -1.93 5.05
CA ASP A 288 37.60 -3.17 4.24
C ASP A 288 36.56 -4.20 4.68
N THR A 289 36.03 -4.06 5.88
CA THR A 289 34.95 -4.90 6.41
C THR A 289 33.60 -4.34 6.00
N VAL A 290 32.82 -5.18 5.30
CA VAL A 290 31.46 -4.85 4.91
C VAL A 290 30.51 -5.62 5.83
N GLY A 291 29.45 -4.96 6.27
CA GLY A 291 28.43 -5.55 7.12
C GLY A 291 27.32 -4.56 7.40
N TRP A 292 26.32 -5.02 8.13
CA TRP A 292 25.29 -4.15 8.66
C TRP A 292 25.89 -3.20 9.69
N GLY A 293 25.52 -1.93 9.63
CA GLY A 293 25.74 -0.98 10.69
C GLY A 293 24.91 -1.33 11.93
N LYS A 294 24.77 -0.39 12.84
CA LYS A 294 23.95 -0.62 14.05
C LYS A 294 22.46 -0.84 13.71
N THR A 295 21.96 -0.14 12.70
CA THR A 295 20.55 -0.18 12.27
C THR A 295 20.45 -0.61 10.81
N PHE A 296 21.29 -0.04 9.93
CA PHE A 296 21.32 -0.31 8.49
C PHE A 296 22.71 -0.77 8.03
N SER A 297 22.84 -1.16 6.77
CA SER A 297 24.11 -1.59 6.18
C SER A 297 25.13 -0.46 6.08
N SER A 298 26.40 -0.81 5.94
CA SER A 298 27.48 0.17 5.74
C SER A 298 27.31 0.88 4.39
N PRO A 299 27.24 2.22 4.37
CA PRO A 299 27.12 2.98 3.14
C PRO A 299 28.44 3.07 2.39
N ILE A 300 28.39 3.59 1.17
CA ILE A 300 29.58 4.00 0.42
C ILE A 300 30.35 5.09 1.17
N CYS A 301 31.67 5.20 0.93
CA CYS A 301 32.53 6.22 1.54
C CYS A 301 32.57 7.50 0.72
N PRO A 302 31.88 8.58 1.09
CA PRO A 302 31.93 9.85 0.33
C PRO A 302 33.23 10.61 0.49
N GLY A 303 34.12 10.19 1.41
CA GLY A 303 35.47 10.73 1.54
C GLY A 303 36.40 10.34 0.41
N LYS A 304 36.12 9.23 -0.30
CA LYS A 304 36.96 8.70 -1.37
C LYS A 304 36.49 9.17 -2.75
N ASP A 305 37.40 9.79 -3.56
CA ASP A 305 37.07 10.18 -4.91
C ASP A 305 36.75 9.01 -5.82
N SER A 306 37.38 7.83 -5.59
CA SER A 306 37.09 6.59 -6.30
C SER A 306 35.66 6.11 -6.11
N ALA A 307 35.05 6.35 -4.96
CA ALA A 307 33.66 6.01 -4.68
C ALA A 307 32.71 6.92 -5.48
N LEU A 308 32.98 8.22 -5.54
CA LEU A 308 32.24 9.16 -6.39
C LEU A 308 32.36 8.83 -7.87
N GLU A 309 33.59 8.47 -8.32
CA GLU A 309 33.81 8.05 -9.70
C GLU A 309 33.06 6.77 -10.04
N PHE A 310 33.03 5.80 -9.14
CA PHE A 310 32.26 4.59 -9.32
C PHE A 310 30.78 4.91 -9.54
N CYS A 311 30.17 5.74 -8.68
CA CYS A 311 28.78 6.15 -8.82
C CYS A 311 28.50 6.86 -10.15
N ARG A 312 29.37 7.79 -10.56
CA ARG A 312 29.27 8.47 -11.86
C ARG A 312 29.36 7.50 -13.04
N ASN A 313 30.26 6.51 -12.97
CA ASN A 313 30.40 5.51 -14.02
C ASN A 313 29.17 4.58 -14.12
N VAL A 314 28.54 4.21 -12.99
CA VAL A 314 27.27 3.48 -12.97
C VAL A 314 26.20 4.29 -13.68
N TRP A 315 25.99 5.55 -13.26
CA TRP A 315 24.95 6.41 -13.84
C TRP A 315 25.21 6.76 -15.31
N LYS A 316 26.46 6.82 -15.75
CA LYS A 316 26.80 7.02 -17.15
C LYS A 316 26.19 5.95 -18.06
N GLU A 317 26.26 4.66 -17.66
CA GLU A 317 25.65 3.58 -18.43
C GLU A 317 24.11 3.59 -18.32
N LEU A 318 23.57 3.99 -17.17
CA LEU A 318 22.12 4.06 -16.95
C LEU A 318 21.46 5.19 -17.75
N PHE A 319 22.11 6.33 -17.95
CA PHE A 319 21.56 7.43 -18.77
C PHE A 319 21.30 7.00 -20.21
N ASP A 320 22.14 6.13 -20.78
CA ASP A 320 21.95 5.57 -22.11
C ASP A 320 20.79 4.55 -22.19
N LEU A 321 20.41 3.95 -21.05
CA LEU A 321 19.34 2.97 -20.96
C LEU A 321 17.98 3.62 -20.69
N PHE A 322 17.95 4.69 -19.92
CA PHE A 322 16.75 5.36 -19.46
C PHE A 322 16.65 6.78 -20.04
N PRO A 323 15.92 6.97 -21.16
CA PRO A 323 15.86 8.25 -21.86
C PRO A 323 15.02 9.30 -21.12
N TYR A 324 14.16 8.93 -20.15
CA TYR A 324 13.35 9.86 -19.40
C TYR A 324 14.22 10.83 -18.58
N GLU A 325 13.74 12.05 -18.38
CA GLU A 325 14.50 13.10 -17.71
C GLU A 325 14.73 12.87 -16.22
N TYR A 326 13.85 12.13 -15.54
CA TYR A 326 13.95 11.88 -14.10
C TYR A 326 14.68 10.58 -13.80
N VAL A 327 15.56 10.62 -12.79
CA VAL A 327 16.25 9.48 -12.20
C VAL A 327 16.22 9.61 -10.67
N HIS A 328 16.16 8.49 -9.94
CA HIS A 328 16.05 8.47 -8.49
C HIS A 328 17.35 8.00 -7.86
N ILE A 329 17.90 8.80 -6.93
CA ILE A 329 19.17 8.53 -6.28
C ILE A 329 19.04 7.70 -4.98
N GLY A 330 17.82 7.51 -4.46
CA GLY A 330 17.60 7.00 -3.11
C GLY A 330 17.87 8.07 -2.07
N GLY A 331 18.89 7.85 -1.24
CA GLY A 331 19.39 8.83 -0.26
C GLY A 331 18.86 8.67 1.14
N ASP A 332 18.07 7.62 1.38
CA ASP A 332 17.42 7.27 2.64
C ASP A 332 18.32 6.43 3.57
N GLU A 333 17.97 6.42 4.83
CA GLU A 333 18.43 5.50 5.90
C GLU A 333 19.96 5.30 6.00
N VAL A 334 20.72 6.34 5.75
CA VAL A 334 22.21 6.27 5.69
C VAL A 334 22.82 6.12 7.09
N GLU A 335 23.48 4.97 7.34
CA GLU A 335 24.20 4.71 8.60
C GLU A 335 25.56 5.43 8.61
N LYS A 336 25.69 6.45 9.46
CA LYS A 336 26.84 7.37 9.48
C LYS A 336 27.92 7.02 10.50
N ILE A 337 27.77 5.93 11.29
CA ILE A 337 28.74 5.53 12.33
C ILE A 337 30.15 5.36 11.77
N ASN A 338 30.26 4.75 10.58
CA ASN A 338 31.54 4.53 9.92
C ASN A 338 32.14 5.85 9.40
N TRP A 339 31.33 6.78 8.92
CA TRP A 339 31.82 8.07 8.47
C TRP A 339 32.46 8.90 9.58
N LYS A 340 31.89 8.83 10.79
CA LYS A 340 32.46 9.50 12.00
C LYS A 340 33.85 9.03 12.35
N LYS A 341 34.20 7.79 12.01
CA LYS A 341 35.49 7.18 12.32
C LYS A 341 36.45 7.14 11.12
N CYS A 342 35.96 7.37 9.91
CA CYS A 342 36.71 7.25 8.68
C CYS A 342 37.61 8.47 8.47
N PRO A 343 38.96 8.31 8.37
CA PRO A 343 39.86 9.43 8.11
C PRO A 343 39.54 10.20 6.81
N ASP A 344 39.16 9.48 5.73
CA ASP A 344 38.83 10.08 4.44
C ASP A 344 37.56 10.93 4.53
N CYS A 345 36.53 10.44 5.24
CA CYS A 345 35.30 11.21 5.47
C CYS A 345 35.54 12.45 6.32
N GLN A 346 36.32 12.33 7.41
CA GLN A 346 36.64 13.45 8.29
C GLN A 346 37.55 14.46 7.56
N HIS A 347 38.47 14.01 6.74
CA HIS A 347 39.28 14.89 5.88
C HIS A 347 38.37 15.65 4.90
N ARG A 348 37.42 14.98 4.24
CA ARG A 348 36.46 15.61 3.32
C ARG A 348 35.59 16.66 4.02
N ILE A 349 35.10 16.35 5.24
CA ILE A 349 34.35 17.31 6.05
C ILE A 349 35.18 18.56 6.29
N ALA A 350 36.43 18.41 6.73
CA ALA A 350 37.34 19.52 6.99
C ALA A 350 37.70 20.29 5.70
N GLU A 351 38.05 19.59 4.61
CA GLU A 351 38.38 20.20 3.33
C GLU A 351 37.24 21.03 2.73
N LYS A 352 36.01 20.58 2.87
CA LYS A 352 34.86 21.29 2.31
C LYS A 352 34.17 22.24 3.30
N GLY A 353 34.69 22.34 4.53
CA GLY A 353 34.13 23.20 5.57
C GLY A 353 32.74 22.79 6.03
N LEU A 354 32.45 21.48 5.98
CA LEU A 354 31.18 20.90 6.42
C LEU A 354 31.18 20.77 7.94
N LYS A 355 29.97 20.76 8.57
CA LYS A 355 29.84 20.74 10.03
C LYS A 355 29.83 19.33 10.59
N ASN A 356 29.25 18.37 9.84
CA ASN A 356 28.98 17.01 10.31
C ASN A 356 28.72 16.05 9.14
N GLU A 357 28.36 14.81 9.46
CA GLU A 357 28.11 13.72 8.50
C GLU A 357 26.79 13.95 7.73
N GLU A 358 25.83 14.68 8.26
CA GLU A 358 24.60 15.07 7.54
C GLU A 358 24.96 16.03 6.39
N GLU A 359 25.79 17.03 6.64
CA GLU A 359 26.28 17.91 5.58
C GLU A 359 27.22 17.17 4.59
N LEU A 360 27.93 16.12 5.02
CA LEU A 360 28.70 15.25 4.13
C LEU A 360 27.78 14.45 3.21
N GLN A 361 26.65 13.93 3.69
CA GLN A 361 25.63 13.30 2.84
C GLN A 361 25.07 14.29 1.84
N SER A 362 24.65 15.46 2.30
CA SER A 362 24.17 16.54 1.43
C SER A 362 25.20 16.91 0.36
N TRP A 363 26.47 17.05 0.74
CA TRP A 363 27.54 17.31 -0.22
C TRP A 363 27.65 16.20 -1.29
N PHE A 364 27.61 14.93 -0.89
CA PHE A 364 27.62 13.79 -1.82
C PHE A 364 26.43 13.86 -2.79
N ILE A 365 25.22 14.07 -2.28
CA ILE A 365 24.00 14.20 -3.07
C ILE A 365 24.14 15.35 -4.08
N HIS A 366 24.63 16.51 -3.67
CA HIS A 366 24.89 17.65 -4.58
C HIS A 366 25.94 17.33 -5.66
N GLN A 367 27.00 16.54 -5.34
CA GLN A 367 27.97 16.12 -6.35
C GLN A 367 27.33 15.23 -7.43
N MET A 368 26.43 14.33 -7.02
CA MET A 368 25.71 13.46 -7.94
C MET A 368 24.66 14.24 -8.74
N GLU A 369 23.92 15.14 -8.12
CA GLU A 369 22.94 15.98 -8.80
C GLU A 369 23.58 16.88 -9.86
N ASN A 370 24.69 17.53 -9.53
CA ASN A 370 25.46 18.32 -10.53
C ASN A 370 25.84 17.46 -11.73
N TYR A 371 26.24 16.21 -11.49
CA TYR A 371 26.55 15.27 -12.56
C TYR A 371 25.31 14.91 -13.37
N PHE A 372 24.15 14.67 -12.71
CA PHE A 372 22.89 14.38 -13.38
C PHE A 372 22.43 15.57 -14.25
N ASN A 373 22.42 16.77 -13.69
CA ASN A 373 22.05 18.00 -14.40
C ASN A 373 22.95 18.26 -15.63
N ALA A 374 24.25 18.01 -15.49
CA ALA A 374 25.20 18.12 -16.62
C ALA A 374 24.91 17.10 -17.74
N ASN A 375 24.22 16.01 -17.45
CA ASN A 375 23.79 15.01 -18.43
C ASN A 375 22.30 15.14 -18.81
N GLY A 376 21.66 16.27 -18.49
CA GLY A 376 20.28 16.56 -18.85
C GLY A 376 19.24 15.76 -18.05
N LYS A 377 19.63 15.24 -16.87
CA LYS A 377 18.75 14.49 -15.95
C LYS A 377 18.36 15.34 -14.76
N LYS A 378 17.15 15.09 -14.23
CA LYS A 378 16.61 15.69 -13.01
C LYS A 378 16.63 14.66 -11.91
N MET A 379 17.18 15.02 -10.76
CA MET A 379 17.29 14.13 -9.62
C MET A 379 16.00 14.09 -8.84
N ILE A 380 15.60 12.89 -8.44
CA ILE A 380 14.63 12.62 -7.39
C ILE A 380 15.36 11.90 -6.25
N GLY A 381 14.97 12.12 -4.99
CA GLY A 381 15.44 11.35 -3.85
C GLY A 381 14.37 11.25 -2.77
N TRP A 382 14.57 10.31 -1.87
CA TRP A 382 13.75 10.19 -0.66
C TRP A 382 13.92 11.43 0.20
N ASP A 383 12.99 11.74 1.08
CA ASP A 383 12.95 13.04 1.76
C ASP A 383 14.11 13.30 2.72
N GLU A 384 14.95 12.30 3.03
CA GLU A 384 16.22 12.47 3.75
C GLU A 384 17.25 13.32 2.99
N ILE A 385 17.13 13.47 1.65
CA ILE A 385 18.00 14.40 0.90
C ILE A 385 17.82 15.86 1.31
N THR A 386 16.79 16.17 2.09
CA THR A 386 16.59 17.51 2.69
C THR A 386 17.51 17.77 3.87
N GLU A 387 18.04 16.71 4.50
CA GLU A 387 18.93 16.82 5.65
C GLU A 387 20.31 17.36 5.23
N GLY A 388 20.82 18.34 5.96
CA GLY A 388 22.09 18.99 5.62
C GLY A 388 22.01 20.00 4.46
N GLY A 389 20.84 20.17 3.82
CA GLY A 389 20.58 21.16 2.77
C GLY A 389 20.09 20.56 1.45
N LEU A 390 18.95 21.05 0.99
CA LEU A 390 18.34 20.63 -0.28
C LEU A 390 18.80 21.52 -1.44
N SER A 391 19.13 20.92 -2.57
CA SER A 391 19.39 21.63 -3.82
C SER A 391 18.11 22.21 -4.41
N LYS A 392 18.24 23.27 -5.22
CA LYS A 392 17.10 23.97 -5.87
C LYS A 392 16.46 23.20 -7.02
N THR A 393 17.09 22.16 -7.55
CA THR A 393 16.63 21.42 -8.74
C THR A 393 16.16 20.01 -8.40
N ALA A 394 16.38 19.53 -7.18
CA ALA A 394 15.95 18.22 -6.74
C ALA A 394 14.42 18.14 -6.56
N THR A 395 13.85 17.01 -6.92
CA THR A 395 12.48 16.64 -6.58
C THR A 395 12.52 15.69 -5.39
N VAL A 396 11.62 15.87 -4.42
CA VAL A 396 11.59 15.10 -3.17
C VAL A 396 10.44 14.11 -3.19
N THR A 397 10.73 12.85 -2.92
CA THR A 397 9.72 11.81 -2.64
C THR A 397 9.50 11.74 -1.14
N TRP A 398 8.40 12.31 -0.65
CA TRP A 398 8.09 12.35 0.77
C TRP A 398 7.40 11.06 1.22
N TRP A 399 8.04 10.34 2.16
CA TRP A 399 7.53 9.08 2.70
C TRP A 399 7.37 9.08 4.22
N ARG A 400 8.17 9.86 4.94
CA ARG A 400 8.21 9.89 6.42
C ARG A 400 7.04 10.67 7.00
N THR A 401 5.94 9.97 7.32
CA THR A 401 4.75 10.62 7.92
C THR A 401 5.01 11.27 9.28
N TRP A 402 6.07 10.87 9.97
CA TRP A 402 6.55 11.52 11.21
C TRP A 402 7.38 12.80 10.96
N ALA A 403 7.70 13.12 9.71
CA ALA A 403 8.33 14.37 9.29
C ALA A 403 7.35 15.22 8.41
N PRO A 404 6.18 15.64 8.94
CA PRO A 404 5.11 16.23 8.12
C PRO A 404 5.46 17.62 7.57
N ASN A 405 6.42 18.34 8.19
CA ASN A 405 6.84 19.67 7.76
C ASN A 405 7.64 19.65 6.44
N VAL A 406 8.26 18.53 6.07
CA VAL A 406 9.08 18.40 4.87
C VAL A 406 8.36 18.90 3.62
N VAL A 407 7.10 18.50 3.43
CA VAL A 407 6.30 18.93 2.27
C VAL A 407 6.18 20.45 2.20
N LYS A 408 5.87 21.09 3.32
CA LYS A 408 5.72 22.55 3.41
C LYS A 408 7.04 23.26 3.14
N ASP A 409 8.13 22.77 3.73
CA ASP A 409 9.45 23.38 3.63
C ASP A 409 10.03 23.22 2.23
N VAL A 410 9.92 22.04 1.61
CA VAL A 410 10.36 21.75 0.24
C VAL A 410 9.61 22.62 -0.77
N THR A 411 8.28 22.66 -0.69
CA THR A 411 7.48 23.45 -1.63
C THR A 411 7.61 24.96 -1.42
N ALA A 412 7.92 25.42 -0.20
CA ALA A 412 8.22 26.82 0.06
C ALA A 412 9.57 27.25 -0.55
N GLN A 413 10.52 26.34 -0.72
CA GLN A 413 11.80 26.59 -1.42
C GLN A 413 11.63 26.55 -2.95
N GLY A 414 10.46 26.15 -3.47
CA GLY A 414 10.17 26.03 -4.89
C GLY A 414 10.57 24.68 -5.50
N ASN A 415 10.86 23.68 -4.67
CA ASN A 415 11.13 22.31 -5.12
C ASN A 415 9.82 21.53 -5.29
N ASP A 416 9.82 20.60 -6.24
CA ASP A 416 8.70 19.70 -6.47
C ASP A 416 8.68 18.55 -5.45
N VAL A 417 7.48 18.07 -5.09
CA VAL A 417 7.28 16.95 -4.18
C VAL A 417 6.35 15.90 -4.79
N ILE A 418 6.69 14.63 -4.56
CA ILE A 418 5.88 13.45 -4.86
C ILE A 418 5.45 12.83 -3.54
N TYR A 419 4.15 12.63 -3.34
CA TYR A 419 3.62 12.02 -2.12
C TYR A 419 3.75 10.50 -2.15
N CYS A 420 4.31 9.96 -1.09
CA CYS A 420 4.54 8.53 -0.92
C CYS A 420 4.43 8.12 0.56
N PRO A 421 3.45 8.69 1.34
CA PRO A 421 3.39 8.50 2.78
C PRO A 421 3.35 7.02 3.14
N ASN A 422 4.24 6.58 4.04
CA ASN A 422 4.39 5.16 4.37
C ASN A 422 3.15 4.56 5.02
N ALA A 423 2.34 5.36 5.70
CA ALA A 423 1.13 4.87 6.37
C ALA A 423 0.04 4.41 5.37
N GLU A 424 -0.08 5.08 4.20
CA GLU A 424 -1.14 4.81 3.23
C GLU A 424 -0.63 4.26 1.90
N MET A 425 0.59 4.65 1.47
CA MET A 425 1.08 4.35 0.13
C MET A 425 2.12 3.22 0.08
N TYR A 426 2.50 2.64 1.23
CA TYR A 426 3.32 1.43 1.29
C TYR A 426 2.39 0.20 1.26
N ILE A 427 2.21 -0.36 0.08
CA ILE A 427 1.25 -1.45 -0.14
C ILE A 427 1.81 -2.84 0.14
N ASP A 428 3.04 -2.95 0.63
CA ASP A 428 3.59 -4.15 1.29
C ASP A 428 3.01 -4.36 2.70
N TYR A 429 2.46 -3.31 3.30
CA TYR A 429 1.79 -3.37 4.59
C TYR A 429 0.44 -4.12 4.53
N PRO A 430 -0.02 -4.67 5.68
CA PRO A 430 -1.36 -5.24 5.81
C PRO A 430 -2.46 -4.23 5.45
N GLU A 431 -3.63 -4.74 5.04
CA GLU A 431 -4.77 -3.92 4.60
C GLU A 431 -5.25 -2.93 5.66
N GLN A 432 -5.26 -3.31 6.93
CA GLN A 432 -5.68 -2.43 8.02
C GLN A 432 -4.85 -1.14 8.08
N LYS A 433 -3.58 -1.23 7.68
CA LYS A 433 -2.65 -0.10 7.67
C LYS A 433 -2.79 0.74 6.40
N ALA A 434 -2.82 0.10 5.22
CA ALA A 434 -2.93 0.74 3.90
C ALA A 434 -4.15 0.20 3.14
N SER A 435 -5.36 0.49 3.64
CA SER A 435 -6.59 -0.03 3.02
C SER A 435 -6.97 0.71 1.74
N VAL A 436 -7.77 0.04 0.90
CA VAL A 436 -8.37 0.64 -0.30
C VAL A 436 -9.04 1.98 0.02
N ARG A 437 -9.78 2.05 1.14
CA ARG A 437 -10.48 3.26 1.56
C ARG A 437 -9.53 4.36 1.99
N LYS A 438 -8.51 4.04 2.80
CA LYS A 438 -7.51 5.03 3.24
C LYS A 438 -6.76 5.64 2.06
N ILE A 439 -6.39 4.83 1.07
CA ILE A 439 -5.76 5.30 -0.17
C ILE A 439 -6.73 6.19 -0.95
N TYR A 440 -7.98 5.76 -1.13
CA TYR A 440 -8.98 6.49 -1.90
C TYR A 440 -9.33 7.86 -1.30
N GLU A 441 -9.48 7.93 0.02
CA GLU A 441 -9.85 9.14 0.77
C GLU A 441 -8.65 10.02 1.16
N TYR A 442 -7.43 9.67 0.73
CA TYR A 442 -6.23 10.42 1.08
C TYR A 442 -6.24 11.83 0.47
N ASN A 443 -5.90 12.83 1.27
CA ASN A 443 -5.87 14.22 0.80
C ASN A 443 -4.46 14.64 0.36
N LEU A 444 -4.23 14.68 -0.96
CA LEU A 444 -2.95 15.10 -1.55
C LEU A 444 -2.67 16.61 -1.44
N LEU A 445 -3.67 17.41 -1.13
CA LEU A 445 -3.53 18.87 -1.00
C LEU A 445 -4.05 19.30 0.38
N PRO A 446 -3.35 18.98 1.48
CA PRO A 446 -3.80 19.27 2.83
C PRO A 446 -3.97 20.79 3.03
N PRO A 447 -4.80 21.21 3.99
CA PRO A 447 -4.95 22.60 4.33
C PRO A 447 -3.62 23.18 4.83
N GLY A 448 -3.39 24.48 4.55
CA GLY A 448 -2.18 25.17 5.00
C GLY A 448 -1.10 25.35 3.94
N LEU A 449 -1.19 24.68 2.77
CA LEU A 449 -0.35 24.98 1.61
C LEU A 449 -0.91 26.18 0.83
N THR A 450 -0.04 27.14 0.50
CA THR A 450 -0.38 28.25 -0.40
C THR A 450 -0.65 27.76 -1.83
N PRO A 451 -1.33 28.53 -2.71
CA PRO A 451 -1.50 28.15 -4.11
C PRO A 451 -0.18 27.86 -4.84
N SER A 452 0.87 28.62 -4.57
CA SER A 452 2.20 28.36 -5.12
C SER A 452 2.77 27.02 -4.65
N GLN A 453 2.68 26.70 -3.36
CA GLN A 453 3.16 25.42 -2.83
C GLN A 453 2.38 24.24 -3.41
N LYS A 454 1.05 24.38 -3.57
CA LYS A 454 0.22 23.35 -4.20
C LYS A 454 0.63 23.05 -5.64
N SER A 455 1.15 24.03 -6.39
CA SER A 455 1.63 23.81 -7.77
C SER A 455 2.91 22.97 -7.84
N HIS A 456 3.64 22.83 -6.73
CA HIS A 456 4.80 21.96 -6.60
C HIS A 456 4.47 20.51 -6.19
N VAL A 457 3.21 20.23 -5.85
CA VAL A 457 2.76 18.85 -5.62
C VAL A 457 2.53 18.16 -6.95
N LYS A 458 3.46 17.31 -7.37
CA LYS A 458 3.38 16.62 -8.67
C LYS A 458 2.31 15.53 -8.71
N GLY A 459 2.03 14.91 -7.58
CA GLY A 459 1.08 13.82 -7.45
C GLY A 459 1.50 12.79 -6.43
N VAL A 460 1.12 11.54 -6.67
CA VAL A 460 1.27 10.45 -5.70
C VAL A 460 1.86 9.20 -6.33
N GLN A 461 2.55 8.43 -5.51
CA GLN A 461 3.09 7.13 -5.84
C GLN A 461 2.84 6.16 -4.69
N ALA A 462 2.47 4.91 -5.00
CA ALA A 462 2.51 3.84 -4.03
C ALA A 462 3.77 2.99 -4.22
N ASN A 463 4.28 2.44 -3.12
CA ASN A 463 5.49 1.64 -3.09
C ASN A 463 5.18 0.20 -2.69
N LEU A 464 5.79 -0.74 -3.38
CA LEU A 464 5.78 -2.16 -3.00
C LEU A 464 7.21 -2.61 -2.72
N TRP A 465 7.58 -2.59 -1.46
CA TRP A 465 8.79 -3.22 -0.95
C TRP A 465 8.59 -4.75 -0.94
N THR A 466 9.65 -5.50 -1.20
CA THR A 466 9.49 -6.92 -1.53
C THR A 466 10.17 -7.89 -0.59
N GLU A 467 10.51 -7.48 0.62
CA GLU A 467 11.09 -8.33 1.65
C GLU A 467 10.26 -9.62 1.87
N TRP A 468 8.93 -9.50 1.81
CA TRP A 468 7.97 -10.60 1.98
C TRP A 468 7.07 -10.81 0.76
N VAL A 469 7.55 -10.42 -0.42
CA VAL A 469 6.82 -10.53 -1.70
C VAL A 469 7.67 -11.29 -2.73
N PRO A 470 7.87 -12.63 -2.57
CA PRO A 470 8.83 -13.37 -3.38
C PRO A 470 8.31 -13.78 -4.76
N THR A 471 7.00 -13.69 -5.02
CA THR A 471 6.38 -14.20 -6.26
C THR A 471 5.57 -13.17 -7.01
N ARG A 472 5.38 -13.42 -8.32
CA ARG A 472 4.42 -12.67 -9.14
C ARG A 472 3.01 -12.61 -8.52
N ASN A 473 2.52 -13.75 -8.07
CA ASN A 473 1.16 -13.81 -7.51
C ASN A 473 1.03 -12.96 -6.25
N ARG A 474 2.04 -13.02 -5.35
CA ARG A 474 2.04 -12.18 -4.15
C ARG A 474 2.17 -10.70 -4.50
N MET A 475 3.01 -10.34 -5.49
CA MET A 475 3.11 -8.96 -6.01
C MET A 475 1.75 -8.44 -6.47
N LEU A 476 1.05 -9.19 -7.33
CA LEU A 476 -0.25 -8.77 -7.87
C LEU A 476 -1.34 -8.74 -6.80
N TYR A 477 -1.30 -9.67 -5.84
CA TYR A 477 -2.17 -9.68 -4.67
C TYR A 477 -1.98 -8.42 -3.81
N MET A 478 -0.74 -7.99 -3.57
CA MET A 478 -0.45 -6.77 -2.83
C MET A 478 -0.81 -5.52 -3.64
N TYR A 479 -0.68 -5.57 -4.96
CA TYR A 479 -1.00 -4.48 -5.88
C TYR A 479 -2.52 -4.23 -5.95
N PHE A 480 -3.34 -5.30 -6.11
CA PHE A 480 -4.78 -5.19 -6.28
C PHE A 480 -5.56 -5.55 -5.01
N PRO A 481 -6.66 -4.80 -4.68
CA PRO A 481 -7.28 -3.70 -5.44
C PRO A 481 -6.74 -2.29 -5.12
N ARG A 482 -5.73 -2.15 -4.25
CA ARG A 482 -5.25 -0.86 -3.73
C ARG A 482 -4.83 0.11 -4.82
N MET A 483 -4.17 -0.37 -5.87
CA MET A 483 -3.75 0.46 -6.99
C MET A 483 -4.89 0.98 -7.86
N ILE A 484 -6.08 0.34 -7.82
CA ILE A 484 -7.28 0.88 -8.46
C ILE A 484 -7.75 2.14 -7.73
N ALA A 485 -7.66 2.15 -6.40
CA ALA A 485 -7.96 3.34 -5.60
C ALA A 485 -6.95 4.47 -5.85
N LEU A 486 -5.64 4.15 -5.88
CA LEU A 486 -4.60 5.13 -6.21
C LEU A 486 -4.80 5.75 -7.59
N ALA A 487 -5.19 4.93 -8.56
CA ALA A 487 -5.45 5.40 -9.92
C ALA A 487 -6.54 6.47 -9.95
N GLU A 488 -7.65 6.27 -9.23
CA GLU A 488 -8.71 7.29 -9.14
C GLU A 488 -8.28 8.50 -8.32
N LEU A 489 -7.63 8.33 -7.17
CA LEU A 489 -7.07 9.40 -6.36
C LEU A 489 -6.15 10.34 -7.18
N SER A 490 -5.30 9.76 -8.01
CA SER A 490 -4.31 10.52 -8.78
C SER A 490 -4.84 11.12 -10.08
N TRP A 491 -5.91 10.54 -10.61
CA TRP A 491 -6.51 10.95 -11.88
C TRP A 491 -7.68 11.92 -11.70
N SER A 492 -8.60 11.60 -10.78
CA SER A 492 -9.88 12.31 -10.67
C SER A 492 -9.79 13.55 -9.77
N ARG A 493 -10.62 14.53 -10.03
CA ARG A 493 -10.72 15.69 -9.15
C ARG A 493 -11.47 15.32 -7.86
N PRO A 494 -11.11 15.89 -6.70
CA PRO A 494 -11.74 15.57 -5.41
C PRO A 494 -13.26 15.67 -5.41
N GLU A 495 -13.83 16.67 -6.16
CA GLU A 495 -15.28 16.89 -6.24
C GLU A 495 -16.03 15.78 -7.00
N ARG A 496 -15.29 14.92 -7.72
CA ARG A 496 -15.83 13.77 -8.44
C ARG A 496 -15.72 12.46 -7.67
N MET A 497 -14.99 12.47 -6.58
CA MET A 497 -14.69 11.25 -5.81
C MET A 497 -15.83 10.96 -4.82
N ASP A 498 -16.34 9.73 -4.89
CA ASP A 498 -17.35 9.16 -3.99
C ASP A 498 -17.01 7.71 -3.74
N TYR A 499 -16.67 7.38 -2.50
CA TYR A 499 -16.22 6.02 -2.13
C TYR A 499 -17.33 4.98 -2.31
N VAL A 500 -18.60 5.33 -2.14
CA VAL A 500 -19.73 4.40 -2.32
C VAL A 500 -19.89 4.05 -3.82
N ASP A 501 -19.85 5.05 -4.70
CA ASP A 501 -19.87 4.82 -6.16
C ASP A 501 -18.59 4.09 -6.62
N PHE A 502 -17.42 4.45 -6.08
CA PHE A 502 -16.16 3.76 -6.35
C PHE A 502 -16.25 2.28 -5.98
N SER A 503 -16.72 1.93 -4.77
CA SER A 503 -16.86 0.55 -4.30
C SER A 503 -17.75 -0.27 -5.22
N ARG A 504 -18.84 0.31 -5.72
CA ARG A 504 -19.72 -0.33 -6.72
C ARG A 504 -18.98 -0.59 -8.04
N ARG A 505 -18.19 0.38 -8.54
CA ARG A 505 -17.39 0.22 -9.76
C ARG A 505 -16.24 -0.77 -9.57
N LEU A 506 -15.69 -0.84 -8.37
CA LEU A 506 -14.63 -1.80 -8.01
C LEU A 506 -15.08 -3.25 -8.20
N LEU A 507 -16.34 -3.58 -7.90
CA LEU A 507 -16.89 -4.92 -8.15
C LEU A 507 -16.82 -5.31 -9.63
N TYR A 508 -17.01 -4.36 -10.54
CA TYR A 508 -16.82 -4.61 -11.96
C TYR A 508 -15.34 -4.84 -12.32
N GLN A 509 -14.43 -4.13 -11.66
CA GLN A 509 -12.99 -4.31 -11.87
C GLN A 509 -12.52 -5.71 -11.44
N PHE A 510 -13.08 -6.29 -10.37
CA PHE A 510 -12.82 -7.69 -10.01
C PHE A 510 -13.20 -8.66 -11.15
N ASN A 511 -14.28 -8.42 -11.88
CA ASN A 511 -14.62 -9.23 -13.05
C ASN A 511 -13.58 -9.08 -14.18
N ILE A 512 -13.01 -7.88 -14.37
CA ILE A 512 -11.92 -7.67 -15.33
C ILE A 512 -10.69 -8.47 -14.93
N LEU A 513 -10.26 -8.33 -13.66
CA LEU A 513 -9.11 -9.04 -13.11
C LEU A 513 -9.27 -10.57 -13.21
N ASN A 514 -10.46 -11.10 -12.88
CA ASN A 514 -10.76 -12.51 -13.00
C ASN A 514 -10.65 -13.02 -14.45
N ARG A 515 -11.11 -12.24 -15.44
CA ARG A 515 -10.99 -12.61 -16.87
C ARG A 515 -9.55 -12.56 -17.37
N MET A 516 -8.73 -11.69 -16.79
CA MET A 516 -7.32 -11.59 -17.10
C MET A 516 -6.46 -12.57 -16.29
N GLU A 517 -7.08 -13.39 -15.43
CA GLU A 517 -6.39 -14.32 -14.51
C GLU A 517 -5.39 -13.61 -13.58
N ILE A 518 -5.69 -12.36 -13.22
CA ILE A 518 -4.88 -11.56 -12.32
C ILE A 518 -5.26 -11.86 -10.88
N PRO A 519 -4.33 -12.31 -10.04
CA PRO A 519 -4.55 -12.41 -8.61
C PRO A 519 -4.82 -11.04 -8.00
N TYR A 520 -5.83 -10.95 -7.16
CA TYR A 520 -6.10 -9.76 -6.35
C TYR A 520 -6.46 -10.18 -4.94
N ARG A 521 -6.27 -9.29 -3.99
CA ARG A 521 -6.70 -9.50 -2.62
C ARG A 521 -8.23 -9.51 -2.56
N ILE A 522 -8.78 -10.63 -2.11
CA ILE A 522 -10.20 -10.69 -1.82
C ILE A 522 -10.45 -9.78 -0.62
N PRO A 523 -11.47 -8.89 -0.66
CA PRO A 523 -11.81 -8.06 0.47
C PRO A 523 -11.98 -8.87 1.75
N GLU A 524 -11.59 -8.27 2.87
CA GLU A 524 -11.71 -8.90 4.18
C GLU A 524 -13.15 -9.27 4.49
N ILE A 525 -13.29 -10.36 5.21
CA ILE A 525 -14.57 -10.76 5.79
C ILE A 525 -14.75 -10.03 7.11
N ASP A 526 -15.98 -9.60 7.39
CA ASP A 526 -16.36 -8.77 8.52
C ASP A 526 -17.69 -9.24 9.13
N GLY A 527 -18.16 -8.56 10.17
CA GLY A 527 -19.44 -8.83 10.83
C GLY A 527 -19.32 -9.62 12.14
N PHE A 528 -18.09 -9.80 12.65
CA PHE A 528 -17.80 -10.48 13.93
C PHE A 528 -16.55 -9.90 14.60
N HIS A 529 -16.41 -10.17 15.89
CA HIS A 529 -15.15 -9.95 16.61
C HIS A 529 -14.26 -11.19 16.52
N ASN A 530 -12.94 -11.00 16.43
CA ASN A 530 -12.00 -12.13 16.40
C ASN A 530 -12.08 -12.98 17.68
N VAL A 531 -12.36 -12.34 18.82
CA VAL A 531 -12.68 -13.00 20.08
C VAL A 531 -14.02 -12.46 20.59
N ALA A 532 -15.07 -13.25 20.47
CA ALA A 532 -16.42 -12.92 20.88
C ALA A 532 -16.83 -13.74 22.10
N ALA A 533 -17.25 -13.08 23.18
CA ALA A 533 -17.81 -13.74 24.35
C ALA A 533 -19.34 -13.96 24.22
N PHE A 534 -19.86 -15.00 24.82
CA PHE A 534 -21.29 -15.19 24.97
C PHE A 534 -21.62 -15.98 26.26
N VAL A 535 -22.83 -15.79 26.78
CA VAL A 535 -23.27 -16.45 28.03
C VAL A 535 -24.15 -17.66 27.73
N LYS A 536 -25.14 -17.51 26.86
CA LYS A 536 -26.08 -18.59 26.49
C LYS A 536 -25.81 -19.12 25.09
N GLN A 537 -25.83 -18.22 24.12
CA GLN A 537 -25.59 -18.53 22.70
C GLN A 537 -24.82 -17.41 22.06
N GLY A 538 -23.83 -17.78 21.24
CA GLY A 538 -23.11 -16.89 20.35
C GLY A 538 -23.58 -17.07 18.91
N THR A 539 -23.53 -16.01 18.08
CA THR A 539 -23.94 -16.10 16.68
C THR A 539 -22.85 -15.48 15.80
N LEU A 540 -22.19 -16.32 15.00
CA LEU A 540 -21.27 -15.88 13.97
C LEU A 540 -22.08 -15.36 12.77
N LYS A 541 -21.85 -14.08 12.40
CA LYS A 541 -22.32 -13.45 11.17
C LYS A 541 -21.10 -13.07 10.35
N VAL A 542 -21.14 -13.31 9.04
CA VAL A 542 -20.01 -12.99 8.15
C VAL A 542 -20.51 -12.22 6.95
N THR A 543 -19.85 -11.15 6.62
CA THR A 543 -20.04 -10.38 5.40
C THR A 543 -18.74 -10.29 4.62
N CYS A 544 -18.81 -10.14 3.29
CA CYS A 544 -17.66 -9.88 2.43
C CYS A 544 -18.06 -8.81 1.42
N ALA A 545 -17.19 -7.81 1.22
CA ALA A 545 -17.46 -6.74 0.25
C ALA A 545 -17.47 -7.23 -1.21
N ASP A 546 -16.80 -8.35 -1.53
CA ASP A 546 -16.98 -9.05 -2.80
C ASP A 546 -18.17 -10.02 -2.70
N PRO A 547 -19.34 -9.71 -3.28
CA PRO A 547 -20.52 -10.58 -3.20
C PRO A 547 -20.36 -11.88 -4.00
N THR A 548 -19.31 -12.02 -4.80
CA THR A 548 -19.01 -13.25 -5.56
C THR A 548 -18.09 -14.19 -4.80
N ALA A 549 -17.48 -13.73 -3.71
CA ALA A 549 -16.63 -14.55 -2.86
C ALA A 549 -17.47 -15.54 -2.05
N ILE A 550 -16.99 -16.77 -1.93
CA ILE A 550 -17.60 -17.82 -1.13
C ILE A 550 -16.80 -17.97 0.16
N VAL A 551 -17.38 -17.60 1.29
CA VAL A 551 -16.74 -17.82 2.59
C VAL A 551 -16.95 -19.28 3.02
N ARG A 552 -15.86 -19.94 3.39
CA ARG A 552 -15.85 -21.31 3.93
C ARG A 552 -15.24 -21.32 5.32
N TYR A 553 -15.57 -22.33 6.10
CA TYR A 553 -15.12 -22.44 7.48
C TYR A 553 -14.78 -23.86 7.90
N THR A 554 -14.00 -23.98 8.97
CA THR A 554 -13.74 -25.20 9.73
C THR A 554 -13.81 -24.89 11.22
N ILE A 555 -13.99 -25.93 12.06
CA ILE A 555 -14.00 -25.83 13.52
C ILE A 555 -13.07 -26.85 14.18
N ASP A 556 -12.34 -27.61 13.38
CA ASP A 556 -11.41 -28.68 13.81
C ASP A 556 -9.95 -28.25 13.81
N GLY A 557 -9.68 -26.95 13.57
CA GLY A 557 -8.34 -26.38 13.48
C GLY A 557 -7.65 -26.53 12.11
N SER A 558 -8.28 -27.24 11.15
CA SER A 558 -7.77 -27.33 9.77
C SER A 558 -8.03 -26.05 8.99
N PHE A 559 -7.21 -25.76 7.98
CA PHE A 559 -7.46 -24.62 7.10
C PHE A 559 -8.58 -24.91 6.11
N PRO A 560 -9.56 -23.98 5.93
CA PRO A 560 -10.62 -24.14 4.95
C PRO A 560 -10.08 -24.27 3.52
N THR A 561 -10.65 -25.23 2.78
CA THR A 561 -10.40 -25.48 1.36
C THR A 561 -11.66 -25.22 0.55
N VAL A 562 -11.58 -25.27 -0.80
CA VAL A 562 -12.76 -25.17 -1.68
C VAL A 562 -13.82 -26.26 -1.42
N LYS A 563 -13.48 -27.30 -0.66
CA LYS A 563 -14.37 -28.40 -0.30
C LYS A 563 -14.97 -28.27 1.10
N SER A 564 -14.44 -27.37 1.94
CA SER A 564 -14.93 -27.14 3.31
C SER A 564 -16.35 -26.58 3.31
N PRO A 565 -17.12 -26.72 4.41
CA PRO A 565 -18.45 -26.16 4.54
C PRO A 565 -18.52 -24.68 4.15
N GLN A 566 -19.58 -24.32 3.43
CA GLN A 566 -19.83 -22.93 3.03
C GLN A 566 -20.60 -22.21 4.15
N PHE A 567 -20.20 -20.99 4.47
CA PHE A 567 -20.99 -20.09 5.29
C PHE A 567 -22.13 -19.50 4.45
N ALA A 568 -23.34 -20.01 4.63
CA ALA A 568 -24.52 -19.58 3.89
C ALA A 568 -25.50 -18.76 4.75
N ASN A 569 -25.54 -19.01 6.07
CA ASN A 569 -26.42 -18.36 7.04
C ASN A 569 -25.67 -18.16 8.35
N PRO A 570 -26.12 -17.24 9.22
CA PRO A 570 -25.55 -17.10 10.57
C PRO A 570 -25.51 -18.44 11.31
N ILE A 571 -24.37 -18.72 11.95
CA ILE A 571 -24.15 -19.94 12.71
C ILE A 571 -24.27 -19.64 14.19
N THR A 572 -25.21 -20.32 14.88
CA THR A 572 -25.38 -20.19 16.34
C THR A 572 -24.62 -21.32 17.03
N VAL A 573 -23.89 -20.97 18.09
CA VAL A 573 -23.16 -21.90 18.96
C VAL A 573 -23.57 -21.71 20.40
N ASP A 574 -23.60 -22.81 21.17
CA ASP A 574 -23.91 -22.85 22.60
C ASP A 574 -22.74 -23.36 23.46
N GLU A 575 -21.66 -23.77 22.81
CA GLU A 575 -20.38 -24.13 23.43
C GLU A 575 -19.25 -23.35 22.78
N THR A 576 -18.12 -23.20 23.51
CA THR A 576 -16.91 -22.57 22.97
C THR A 576 -16.52 -23.20 21.65
N THR A 577 -16.44 -22.38 20.61
CA THR A 577 -16.16 -22.81 19.23
C THR A 577 -15.13 -21.93 18.57
N HIS A 578 -14.11 -22.53 18.00
CA HIS A 578 -13.02 -21.87 17.30
C HIS A 578 -13.22 -22.03 15.79
N PHE A 579 -13.62 -20.95 15.13
CA PHE A 579 -13.78 -20.93 13.69
C PHE A 579 -12.48 -20.51 13.00
N ILE A 580 -12.14 -21.21 11.93
CA ILE A 580 -11.22 -20.73 10.92
C ILE A 580 -12.04 -20.45 9.68
N LEU A 581 -12.00 -19.20 9.22
CA LEU A 581 -12.76 -18.70 8.08
C LEU A 581 -11.82 -18.34 6.94
N ARG A 582 -12.25 -18.57 5.70
CA ARG A 582 -11.48 -18.20 4.51
C ARG A 582 -12.42 -17.86 3.35
N PRO A 583 -12.33 -16.66 2.76
CA PRO A 583 -13.04 -16.35 1.53
C PRO A 583 -12.33 -16.98 0.32
N PHE A 584 -13.10 -17.44 -0.64
CA PHE A 584 -12.63 -17.96 -1.93
C PHE A 584 -13.24 -17.13 -3.05
N GLY A 585 -12.40 -16.61 -3.93
CA GLY A 585 -12.84 -15.91 -5.12
C GLY A 585 -13.52 -16.84 -6.13
N LYS A 586 -14.19 -16.25 -7.11
CA LYS A 586 -14.93 -16.96 -8.15
C LYS A 586 -14.09 -17.99 -8.92
N ASN A 587 -12.78 -17.78 -9.05
CA ASN A 587 -11.83 -18.70 -9.69
C ASN A 587 -11.27 -19.77 -8.73
N GLY A 588 -11.80 -19.88 -7.51
CA GLY A 588 -11.34 -20.82 -6.49
C GLY A 588 -10.07 -20.37 -5.74
N ARG A 589 -9.54 -19.18 -6.04
CA ARG A 589 -8.38 -18.63 -5.33
C ARG A 589 -8.75 -18.33 -3.87
N ALA A 590 -7.91 -18.81 -2.96
CA ALA A 590 -8.07 -18.58 -1.53
C ALA A 590 -7.67 -17.16 -1.13
N GLY A 591 -8.47 -16.52 -0.29
CA GLY A 591 -8.14 -15.28 0.42
C GLY A 591 -7.39 -15.56 1.73
N GLU A 592 -7.29 -14.55 2.57
CA GLU A 592 -6.64 -14.66 3.87
C GLU A 592 -7.47 -15.49 4.86
N ILE A 593 -6.75 -16.16 5.75
CA ILE A 593 -7.36 -16.92 6.83
C ILE A 593 -7.70 -15.95 7.96
N VAL A 594 -8.92 -16.05 8.48
CA VAL A 594 -9.38 -15.28 9.63
C VAL A 594 -9.86 -16.25 10.71
N LYS A 595 -9.42 -16.03 11.94
CA LYS A 595 -9.85 -16.79 13.11
C LYS A 595 -10.94 -16.02 13.83
N ALA A 596 -11.96 -16.74 14.29
CA ALA A 596 -13.05 -16.20 15.10
C ALA A 596 -13.32 -17.14 16.26
N ASP A 597 -12.94 -16.73 17.46
CA ASP A 597 -13.07 -17.51 18.68
C ASP A 597 -14.35 -17.07 19.42
N PHE A 598 -15.34 -17.94 19.44
CA PHE A 598 -16.58 -17.77 20.22
C PHE A 598 -16.43 -18.47 21.55
N VAL A 599 -16.26 -17.71 22.62
CA VAL A 599 -15.91 -18.21 23.94
C VAL A 599 -17.12 -18.11 24.88
N LYS A 600 -17.62 -19.26 25.32
CA LYS A 600 -18.69 -19.33 26.35
C LYS A 600 -18.11 -18.89 27.68
N GLN A 601 -18.74 -17.91 28.30
CA GLN A 601 -18.32 -17.36 29.59
C GLN A 601 -19.49 -17.33 30.58
N GLY A 602 -19.20 -17.47 31.88
CA GLY A 602 -20.06 -16.98 32.91
C GLY A 602 -19.82 -15.50 33.18
N TYR A 603 -20.81 -14.80 33.70
CA TYR A 603 -20.58 -13.43 34.17
C TYR A 603 -19.57 -13.44 35.33
N LEU A 604 -18.59 -12.54 35.29
CA LEU A 604 -17.78 -12.24 36.47
C LEU A 604 -18.63 -11.50 37.49
N GLU A 605 -18.55 -11.93 38.76
CA GLU A 605 -19.27 -11.29 39.87
C GLU A 605 -18.59 -9.99 40.28
N PRO A 606 -19.34 -8.93 40.61
CA PRO A 606 -18.75 -7.67 41.04
C PRO A 606 -18.07 -7.83 42.42
N VAL A 607 -17.03 -7.06 42.66
CA VAL A 607 -16.31 -7.03 43.93
C VAL A 607 -16.98 -6.09 44.90
N SER A 608 -17.06 -6.51 46.20
CA SER A 608 -17.50 -5.63 47.28
C SER A 608 -16.36 -4.66 47.64
N ILE A 609 -16.67 -3.39 47.65
CA ILE A 609 -15.69 -2.33 47.99
C ILE A 609 -16.04 -1.81 49.38
N GLN A 610 -15.05 -1.80 50.28
CA GLN A 610 -15.15 -1.28 51.63
C GLN A 610 -14.50 0.11 51.80
N GLU A 611 -13.79 0.56 50.78
CA GLU A 611 -13.02 1.79 50.76
C GLU A 611 -13.76 2.91 50.02
N ASP A 612 -13.47 4.16 50.41
CA ASP A 612 -13.97 5.34 49.70
C ASP A 612 -13.35 5.41 48.31
N LEU A 613 -14.16 5.55 47.28
CA LEU A 613 -13.73 5.71 45.92
C LEU A 613 -13.75 7.18 45.45
N LYS A 614 -12.88 7.50 44.51
CA LYS A 614 -12.90 8.72 43.72
C LYS A 614 -12.82 8.36 42.23
N SER A 615 -13.27 9.25 41.37
CA SER A 615 -13.18 9.06 39.90
C SER A 615 -11.72 9.02 39.42
N GLY A 616 -11.47 8.19 38.42
CA GLY A 616 -10.17 8.00 37.77
C GLY A 616 -9.45 6.73 38.20
N LEU A 617 -8.23 6.55 37.70
CA LEU A 617 -7.36 5.40 37.91
C LEU A 617 -6.03 5.85 38.52
N LYS A 618 -5.31 4.94 39.15
CA LYS A 618 -3.93 5.13 39.61
C LYS A 618 -2.97 4.58 38.57
N ALA A 619 -2.02 5.39 38.06
CA ALA A 619 -0.98 5.00 37.11
C ALA A 619 0.40 5.09 37.80
N ASP A 620 1.02 3.96 38.05
CA ASP A 620 2.36 3.83 38.59
C ASP A 620 3.37 3.71 37.44
N TRP A 621 4.35 4.61 37.40
CA TRP A 621 5.40 4.66 36.37
C TRP A 621 6.71 4.07 36.90
N TYR A 622 7.31 3.23 36.06
CA TYR A 622 8.57 2.55 36.30
C TYR A 622 9.56 2.83 35.15
N GLU A 623 10.84 2.99 35.44
CA GLU A 623 11.91 3.02 34.45
C GLU A 623 12.14 1.58 33.95
N PHE A 624 11.61 1.28 32.74
CA PHE A 624 11.52 -0.10 32.27
C PHE A 624 12.06 -0.27 30.86
N SER A 625 13.09 -1.10 30.71
CA SER A 625 13.71 -1.46 29.43
C SER A 625 13.54 -2.94 29.06
N GLY A 626 12.59 -3.63 29.69
CA GLY A 626 12.26 -5.03 29.39
C GLY A 626 11.16 -5.14 28.32
N VAL A 627 10.98 -6.33 27.77
CA VAL A 627 10.08 -6.64 26.65
C VAL A 627 8.83 -7.41 27.05
N THR A 628 8.45 -7.38 28.34
CA THR A 628 7.22 -8.04 28.84
C THR A 628 6.63 -7.31 30.04
N CYS A 629 5.34 -7.05 29.99
CA CYS A 629 4.55 -6.43 31.05
C CYS A 629 4.66 -7.11 32.42
N LYS A 630 4.94 -8.43 32.41
CA LYS A 630 5.06 -9.24 33.64
C LYS A 630 6.14 -8.70 34.59
N HIS A 631 7.18 -8.08 34.09
CA HIS A 631 8.33 -7.65 34.86
C HIS A 631 8.32 -6.17 35.27
N ILE A 632 7.38 -5.37 34.80
CA ILE A 632 7.32 -3.91 35.07
C ILE A 632 7.40 -3.60 36.58
N GLY A 633 6.64 -4.28 37.43
CA GLY A 633 6.63 -4.04 38.86
C GLY A 633 7.91 -4.43 39.60
N LYS A 634 8.93 -4.99 38.90
CA LYS A 634 10.26 -5.27 39.44
C LYS A 634 11.29 -4.20 39.08
N ALA A 635 10.94 -3.29 38.18
CA ALA A 635 11.79 -2.20 37.73
C ALA A 635 11.79 -1.04 38.76
N PRO A 636 12.75 -0.12 38.67
CA PRO A 636 12.78 1.06 39.53
C PRO A 636 11.48 1.89 39.38
N PHE A 637 10.82 2.11 40.51
CA PHE A 637 9.63 2.96 40.61
C PHE A 637 10.02 4.43 40.51
N ASN A 638 9.30 5.19 39.67
CA ASN A 638 9.54 6.63 39.51
C ASN A 638 8.48 7.49 40.15
N ALA A 639 7.22 7.33 39.82
CA ALA A 639 6.13 8.16 40.30
C ALA A 639 4.77 7.51 40.17
N SER A 640 3.79 8.00 40.91
CA SER A 640 2.38 7.70 40.82
C SER A 640 1.60 8.89 40.29
N TYR A 641 0.67 8.65 39.38
CA TYR A 641 -0.23 9.68 38.86
C TYR A 641 -1.70 9.22 39.05
N GLN A 642 -2.58 10.19 39.21
CA GLN A 642 -4.00 9.97 39.01
C GLN A 642 -4.32 10.37 37.58
N VAL A 643 -5.00 9.48 36.85
CA VAL A 643 -5.45 9.67 35.47
C VAL A 643 -6.95 9.47 35.37
N ASP A 644 -7.59 10.20 34.48
CA ASP A 644 -9.02 10.14 34.21
C ASP A 644 -9.40 9.04 33.20
N ASP A 645 -8.41 8.54 32.45
CA ASP A 645 -8.56 7.52 31.42
C ASP A 645 -7.30 6.66 31.34
N VAL A 646 -7.36 5.56 30.59
CA VAL A 646 -6.18 4.73 30.28
C VAL A 646 -5.34 5.43 29.22
N ARG A 647 -4.28 6.07 29.66
CA ARG A 647 -3.35 6.84 28.83
C ARG A 647 -1.99 6.98 29.48
N ILE A 648 -1.00 7.32 28.68
CA ILE A 648 0.33 7.70 29.19
C ILE A 648 0.20 9.09 29.85
N PRO A 649 0.59 9.25 31.13
CA PRO A 649 0.61 10.57 31.79
C PRO A 649 1.57 11.53 31.06
N THR A 650 1.21 12.80 30.96
CA THR A 650 1.94 13.83 30.16
C THR A 650 3.40 14.04 30.54
N ASN A 651 3.77 13.73 31.79
CA ASN A 651 5.12 13.91 32.30
C ASN A 651 6.01 12.65 32.22
N VAL A 652 5.50 11.56 31.67
CA VAL A 652 6.23 10.30 31.49
C VAL A 652 7.00 10.34 30.17
N LYS A 653 8.30 10.02 30.22
CA LYS A 653 9.21 10.03 29.06
C LYS A 653 10.28 8.95 29.20
N GLY A 654 10.91 8.59 28.10
CA GLY A 654 11.98 7.59 28.07
C GLY A 654 11.44 6.18 27.95
N ASN A 655 12.14 5.21 28.54
CA ASN A 655 11.71 3.82 28.60
C ASN A 655 10.60 3.67 29.65
N ILE A 656 9.41 3.36 29.21
CA ILE A 656 8.20 3.45 30.03
C ILE A 656 7.72 2.06 30.44
N GLY A 657 7.46 1.87 31.73
CA GLY A 657 6.61 0.81 32.25
C GLY A 657 5.48 1.43 33.06
N LEU A 658 4.22 1.16 32.70
CA LEU A 658 3.05 1.61 33.45
C LEU A 658 2.28 0.43 34.03
N ILE A 659 1.83 0.61 35.27
CA ILE A 659 0.82 -0.24 35.91
C ILE A 659 -0.33 0.68 36.29
N ILE A 660 -1.45 0.56 35.55
CA ILE A 660 -2.66 1.37 35.77
C ILE A 660 -3.68 0.47 36.47
N THR A 661 -4.09 0.89 37.66
CA THR A 661 -4.98 0.11 38.53
C THR A 661 -6.16 0.93 39.03
N GLY A 662 -7.22 0.22 39.37
CA GLY A 662 -8.44 0.78 39.96
C GLY A 662 -9.60 -0.19 39.82
N TYR A 663 -10.77 0.38 39.60
CA TYR A 663 -12.02 -0.35 39.42
C TYR A 663 -12.72 0.17 38.16
N ILE A 664 -13.31 -0.75 37.40
CA ILE A 664 -14.27 -0.41 36.37
C ILE A 664 -15.68 -0.68 36.91
N LYS A 665 -16.58 0.30 36.80
CA LYS A 665 -17.99 0.16 37.14
C LYS A 665 -18.81 -0.05 35.87
N VAL A 666 -19.50 -1.17 35.77
CA VAL A 666 -20.42 -1.43 34.66
C VAL A 666 -21.87 -1.32 35.10
N PRO A 667 -22.77 -0.71 34.28
CA PRO A 667 -24.12 -0.38 34.69
C PRO A 667 -25.09 -1.57 34.68
N THR A 668 -24.86 -2.57 33.83
CA THR A 668 -25.78 -3.71 33.60
C THR A 668 -25.03 -5.02 33.50
N ASP A 669 -25.72 -6.14 33.71
CA ASP A 669 -25.22 -7.48 33.36
C ASP A 669 -25.14 -7.56 31.82
N ASP A 670 -23.94 -7.53 31.26
CA ASP A 670 -23.75 -7.46 29.82
C ASP A 670 -22.40 -8.04 29.37
N ILE A 671 -22.22 -8.14 28.05
CA ILE A 671 -20.93 -8.46 27.40
C ILE A 671 -20.29 -7.17 26.95
N TYR A 672 -19.22 -6.77 27.64
CA TYR A 672 -18.49 -5.54 27.35
C TYR A 672 -17.34 -5.79 26.38
N THR A 673 -17.20 -4.90 25.42
CA THR A 673 -16.10 -4.92 24.44
C THR A 673 -15.00 -3.96 24.88
N PHE A 674 -13.76 -4.47 24.92
CA PHE A 674 -12.55 -3.75 25.30
C PHE A 674 -11.62 -3.63 24.10
N ALA A 675 -11.42 -2.42 23.59
CA ALA A 675 -10.50 -2.11 22.48
C ALA A 675 -9.26 -1.43 23.05
N LEU A 676 -8.17 -2.18 23.22
CA LEU A 676 -6.91 -1.72 23.78
C LEU A 676 -5.91 -1.47 22.64
N LEU A 677 -5.56 -0.20 22.43
CA LEU A 677 -4.48 0.24 21.54
C LEU A 677 -3.19 0.40 22.35
N SER A 678 -2.13 -0.20 21.90
CA SER A 678 -0.78 0.03 22.46
C SER A 678 0.32 -0.03 21.40
N ASP A 679 1.38 0.68 21.67
CA ASP A 679 2.70 0.69 21.04
C ASP A 679 3.73 0.82 22.18
N ASP A 680 4.51 -0.12 22.55
CA ASP A 680 4.68 -1.51 22.32
C ASP A 680 3.64 -2.41 23.01
N GLY A 681 4.04 -3.13 24.07
CA GLY A 681 3.29 -4.19 24.68
C GLY A 681 2.33 -3.76 25.79
N SER A 682 1.19 -4.44 25.86
CA SER A 682 0.20 -4.21 26.91
C SER A 682 -0.61 -5.45 27.24
N TRP A 683 -1.27 -5.42 28.41
CA TRP A 683 -2.37 -6.29 28.74
C TRP A 683 -3.47 -5.59 29.55
N LEU A 684 -4.69 -6.15 29.52
CA LEU A 684 -5.79 -5.78 30.39
C LEU A 684 -6.24 -7.00 31.19
N LYS A 685 -6.39 -6.82 32.50
CA LYS A 685 -7.05 -7.80 33.40
C LYS A 685 -8.24 -7.20 34.09
N ILE A 686 -9.32 -7.98 34.20
CA ILE A 686 -10.51 -7.67 34.98
C ILE A 686 -10.68 -8.79 36.03
N ASP A 687 -10.74 -8.45 37.30
CA ASP A 687 -10.80 -9.39 38.44
C ASP A 687 -9.72 -10.48 38.39
N GLY A 688 -8.54 -10.11 37.88
CA GLY A 688 -7.40 -11.00 37.71
C GLY A 688 -7.44 -11.86 36.45
N ASN A 689 -8.57 -11.91 35.72
CA ASN A 689 -8.69 -12.64 34.46
C ASN A 689 -8.10 -11.82 33.31
N MET A 690 -7.32 -12.46 32.45
CA MET A 690 -6.76 -11.83 31.25
C MET A 690 -7.86 -11.60 30.22
N VAL A 691 -8.14 -10.34 29.88
CA VAL A 691 -9.13 -9.94 28.87
C VAL A 691 -8.45 -9.61 27.55
N VAL A 692 -7.40 -8.77 27.59
CA VAL A 692 -6.59 -8.48 26.40
C VAL A 692 -5.13 -8.79 26.69
N ASN A 693 -4.45 -9.43 25.75
CA ASN A 693 -3.02 -9.77 25.90
C ASN A 693 -2.25 -9.47 24.60
N GLN A 694 -1.50 -8.38 24.64
CA GLN A 694 -0.57 -7.92 23.60
C GLN A 694 0.86 -7.78 24.17
N ASP A 695 1.25 -8.66 25.11
CA ASP A 695 2.52 -8.58 25.83
C ASP A 695 3.73 -8.96 24.93
N ARG A 696 4.05 -8.09 23.96
CA ARG A 696 5.14 -8.21 22.99
C ARG A 696 5.56 -6.84 22.45
N GLU A 697 6.79 -6.72 21.96
CA GLU A 697 7.18 -5.57 21.15
C GLU A 697 6.40 -5.55 19.83
N GLN A 698 5.78 -4.42 19.49
CA GLN A 698 4.97 -4.26 18.28
C GLN A 698 4.80 -2.78 17.92
N SER A 699 4.54 -2.52 16.65
CA SER A 699 4.01 -1.20 16.22
C SER A 699 2.60 -0.97 16.77
N PRO A 700 2.05 0.25 16.77
CA PRO A 700 0.69 0.54 17.25
C PRO A 700 -0.33 -0.48 16.74
N HIS A 701 -0.94 -1.21 17.67
CA HIS A 701 -1.95 -2.23 17.38
C HIS A 701 -3.11 -2.13 18.36
N GLU A 702 -4.35 -2.22 17.85
CA GLU A 702 -5.56 -2.28 18.66
C GLU A 702 -6.11 -3.71 18.67
N GLU A 703 -6.13 -4.32 19.85
CA GLU A 703 -6.76 -5.64 20.06
C GLU A 703 -8.12 -5.45 20.70
N VAL A 704 -9.14 -6.16 20.17
CA VAL A 704 -10.52 -6.05 20.62
C VAL A 704 -11.00 -7.39 21.16
N CYS A 705 -11.31 -7.41 22.45
CA CYS A 705 -11.80 -8.59 23.17
C CYS A 705 -13.07 -8.30 23.96
N GLN A 706 -13.82 -9.35 24.29
CA GLN A 706 -15.06 -9.24 25.02
C GLN A 706 -15.01 -10.00 26.35
N GLN A 707 -15.71 -9.48 27.37
CA GLN A 707 -15.85 -10.09 28.69
C GLN A 707 -17.26 -9.90 29.22
N ALA A 708 -17.88 -10.99 29.70
CA ALA A 708 -19.18 -10.94 30.38
C ALA A 708 -19.00 -10.48 31.82
N LEU A 709 -19.65 -9.36 32.21
CA LEU A 709 -19.59 -8.77 33.54
C LEU A 709 -20.99 -8.54 34.08
N LYS A 710 -21.21 -8.82 35.38
CA LYS A 710 -22.40 -8.35 36.08
C LYS A 710 -22.29 -6.88 36.45
N ALA A 711 -23.43 -6.23 36.61
CA ALA A 711 -23.50 -4.85 37.06
C ALA A 711 -22.76 -4.65 38.40
N GLY A 712 -21.94 -3.64 38.47
CA GLY A 712 -21.16 -3.32 39.67
C GLY A 712 -19.72 -2.98 39.41
N PHE A 713 -18.87 -3.07 40.42
CA PHE A 713 -17.47 -2.76 40.36
C PHE A 713 -16.62 -4.02 40.13
N HIS A 714 -15.63 -3.93 39.25
CA HIS A 714 -14.67 -4.98 38.96
C HIS A 714 -13.25 -4.44 39.10
N LYS A 715 -12.32 -5.25 39.64
CA LYS A 715 -10.93 -4.87 39.73
C LYS A 715 -10.36 -4.72 38.31
N PHE A 716 -9.58 -3.66 38.13
CA PHE A 716 -9.05 -3.27 36.82
C PHE A 716 -7.53 -3.11 36.89
N GLU A 717 -6.79 -3.76 35.99
CA GLU A 717 -5.36 -3.60 35.82
C GLU A 717 -5.00 -3.56 34.35
N VAL A 718 -4.36 -2.47 33.90
CA VAL A 718 -3.65 -2.38 32.61
C VAL A 718 -2.18 -2.29 32.89
N ARG A 719 -1.37 -3.10 32.20
CA ARG A 719 0.08 -2.89 32.13
C ARG A 719 0.49 -2.57 30.71
N TYR A 720 1.50 -1.71 30.63
CA TYR A 720 1.98 -1.19 29.36
C TYR A 720 3.48 -0.91 29.44
N PHE A 721 4.22 -1.25 28.38
CA PHE A 721 5.61 -0.80 28.22
C PHE A 721 5.84 -0.22 26.83
N ASP A 722 6.83 0.70 26.74
CA ASP A 722 7.26 1.33 25.50
C ASP A 722 8.71 1.85 25.64
N HIS A 723 9.44 1.86 24.52
CA HIS A 723 10.86 2.23 24.51
C HIS A 723 11.15 3.56 23.81
N ASN A 724 10.26 4.11 22.99
CA ASN A 724 10.57 5.27 22.15
C ASN A 724 9.42 6.28 21.98
N GLY A 725 8.44 6.31 22.87
CA GLY A 725 7.34 7.28 22.81
C GLY A 725 6.11 6.77 22.07
N GLY A 726 5.47 5.77 22.64
CA GLY A 726 4.34 5.08 22.07
C GLY A 726 2.96 5.64 22.39
N GLN A 727 1.97 4.83 22.18
CA GLN A 727 0.54 5.13 22.36
C GLN A 727 -0.12 4.12 23.30
N LEU A 728 -1.01 4.62 24.16
CA LEU A 728 -1.86 3.80 25.01
C LEU A 728 -3.26 4.40 25.07
N ARG A 729 -4.28 3.61 24.74
CA ARG A 729 -5.70 3.98 24.81
C ARG A 729 -6.57 2.74 25.02
N LEU A 730 -7.57 2.83 25.89
CA LEU A 730 -8.59 1.82 26.03
C LEU A 730 -9.98 2.43 25.80
N ASN A 731 -10.75 1.84 24.89
CA ASN A 731 -12.17 2.13 24.72
C ASN A 731 -12.99 0.95 25.23
N VAL A 732 -14.08 1.24 25.95
CA VAL A 732 -15.01 0.25 26.46
C VAL A 732 -16.39 0.50 25.87
N TYR A 733 -17.03 -0.53 25.35
CA TYR A 733 -18.36 -0.46 24.72
C TYR A 733 -19.30 -1.47 25.34
N GLY A 734 -20.57 -1.09 25.47
CA GLY A 734 -21.66 -2.03 25.76
C GLY A 734 -21.99 -2.92 24.56
N GLN A 735 -22.91 -3.87 24.74
CA GLN A 735 -23.35 -4.75 23.64
C GLN A 735 -24.15 -4.01 22.56
N ASP A 736 -24.71 -2.85 22.89
CA ASP A 736 -25.36 -1.92 21.95
C ASP A 736 -24.38 -1.18 21.04
N GLY A 737 -23.07 -1.32 21.30
CA GLY A 737 -21.99 -0.63 20.58
C GLY A 737 -21.73 0.82 21.04
N GLU A 738 -22.45 1.31 22.07
CA GLU A 738 -22.20 2.62 22.63
C GLU A 738 -20.95 2.61 23.53
N ARG A 739 -20.11 3.63 23.34
CA ARG A 739 -18.90 3.80 24.14
C ARG A 739 -19.26 4.30 25.54
N LEU A 740 -18.78 3.61 26.55
CA LEU A 740 -18.88 4.07 27.94
C LEU A 740 -17.88 5.21 28.18
N HIS A 741 -18.36 6.27 28.87
CA HIS A 741 -17.50 7.42 29.12
C HIS A 741 -16.56 7.14 30.31
N PRO A 742 -15.24 7.44 30.22
CA PRO A 742 -14.27 7.14 31.28
C PRO A 742 -14.65 7.69 32.65
N SER A 743 -15.23 8.90 32.74
CA SER A 743 -15.67 9.51 34.01
C SER A 743 -16.74 8.70 34.76
N ASP A 744 -17.50 7.87 34.03
CA ASP A 744 -18.64 7.13 34.58
C ASP A 744 -18.25 5.72 35.01
N ILE A 745 -17.14 5.21 34.47
CA ILE A 745 -16.74 3.82 34.66
C ILE A 745 -15.44 3.63 35.45
N TYR A 746 -14.52 4.63 35.52
CA TYR A 746 -13.23 4.45 36.20
C TYR A 746 -13.19 5.06 37.58
N PHE A 747 -12.76 4.26 38.56
CA PHE A 747 -12.66 4.64 39.97
C PHE A 747 -11.38 4.07 40.60
N CYS A 748 -10.81 4.79 41.58
CA CYS A 748 -9.74 4.30 42.40
C CYS A 748 -9.99 4.66 43.89
N THR A 749 -9.28 4.01 44.81
CA THR A 749 -9.33 4.33 46.23
C THR A 749 -8.81 5.77 46.47
N LYS A 750 -9.40 6.47 47.46
CA LYS A 750 -8.99 7.83 47.84
C LYS A 750 -7.56 7.88 48.32
#